data_451f8524ff6248d55da6997917f9330e
#
_entry.id   451f8524ff6248d55da6997917f9330e
#
_cell.length_a   1.000
_cell.length_b   1.000
_cell.length_c   1.000
_cell.angle_alpha   90.00
_cell.angle_beta   90.00
_cell.angle_gamma   90.00
#
_symmetry.space_group_name_H-M   'P 1'
#
loop_
_entity.id
_entity.type
_entity.pdbx_description
1 polymer ?
#
loop_
_entity_poly.entity_id
_entity_poly.type
_entity_poly.pdbx_seq_one_letter_code
_entity_poly.pdbx_strand_id
1 'polypeptide(L)'
;MTVEHRHDAYAIASGRDARGQWQSAAILSRAQNRHGAGRFDDAARDYLAVLEKEPDNPLALHLYGVLQFQRGAADDAEALLRQSIAIAPGTRALSDLGAIAGERGRVGEALEHFAAALRTTPDDVQTLVRRGNTLLGLRRYDDALASFDRALAVSPLVLDALCNRGSALRALRRFDDALDTYDRALMVDPRSFESWFNRGLVLRELQRPADALQCFERADAIRPGLAAITAERGRTLIDLDRPGEALDAFNEAIAADPARIDVLYNSAVALERLGRADEALARCERVLALDPDHVRAHASRGNALLQLKRHDDALAAYTRALALDPRSVETLCNRGTALRYLKRYDDALASYDAALARDARFAEAWTNRSSVLQDLHRYDEAMASLDRALALRPDHATNWLNRGNLHFETARPDDALAAYDRAIALQPDYAEAHFARASLYLIEGDFARGWPEYEWRLRDAQLARHYRPFTQPTWQGDTPLDGRTVLIHAEQGFGDTLQFCRYVPLVAARGARVVFEVQPQLRALMASLPGSVDVIARGEPLPAFDCQTPLLSLPHAFRTDEATIPHAGAYLHADPQRTRQWEALLGERRRPRIGLAWAGNPEHRNDHNRSIDFARLAPLFDLDVDWISLQKPVRERDAARLAQAPVLRVDDELGDFADTAALIGALDLVIAVDSAVAHLAGALGHAVWVLLPEPAEWRWMRTRGDSPWYPSARLFRQAAPGDWTSAIDAVRAVLAPMTR
;
A
#
# COMPACT_ATOMS: atom_id res chain seq x y z
N MET A 1 11.35 -61.76 -16.35
CA MET A 1 11.51 -62.93 -17.27
C MET A 1 12.85 -62.81 -17.91
N THR A 2 13.64 -63.84 -17.67
CA THR A 2 15.07 -64.04 -17.76
C THR A 2 15.73 -63.72 -19.10
N VAL A 3 16.97 -63.24 -19.03
CA VAL A 3 17.91 -62.82 -20.08
C VAL A 3 18.25 -63.93 -21.11
N GLU A 4 17.76 -65.16 -20.93
CA GLU A 4 18.20 -66.33 -21.71
C GLU A 4 17.61 -66.44 -23.14
N HIS A 5 16.53 -65.78 -23.48
CA HIS A 5 15.87 -66.03 -24.83
C HIS A 5 16.22 -65.01 -25.95
N ARG A 6 17.22 -64.12 -25.76
CA ARG A 6 17.62 -63.15 -26.80
C ARG A 6 19.00 -63.34 -27.40
N HIS A 7 19.74 -64.34 -26.97
CA HIS A 7 21.09 -64.65 -27.53
C HIS A 7 21.04 -65.42 -28.87
N ASP A 8 19.97 -66.13 -29.15
CA ASP A 8 19.96 -67.02 -30.36
C ASP A 8 19.75 -66.25 -31.69
N ALA A 9 19.21 -65.02 -31.68
CA ALA A 9 18.97 -64.28 -32.91
C ALA A 9 20.23 -63.65 -33.55
N TYR A 10 21.29 -63.44 -32.76
CA TYR A 10 22.57 -62.85 -33.22
C TYR A 10 23.59 -63.88 -33.74
N ALA A 11 23.41 -65.17 -33.41
CA ALA A 11 24.36 -66.24 -33.72
C ALA A 11 24.29 -66.73 -35.18
N ILE A 12 23.23 -66.44 -35.92
CA ILE A 12 22.97 -67.05 -37.24
C ILE A 12 23.59 -66.25 -38.40
N ALA A 13 24.03 -65.01 -38.20
CA ALA A 13 24.43 -64.12 -39.34
C ALA A 13 25.95 -64.10 -39.65
N SER A 14 26.86 -64.74 -38.89
CA SER A 14 28.30 -64.48 -39.02
C SER A 14 29.20 -65.71 -39.07
N GLY A 15 28.85 -66.87 -39.51
CA GLY A 15 29.71 -68.04 -39.89
C GLY A 15 31.00 -68.28 -39.06
N ARG A 16 31.09 -67.89 -37.78
CA ARG A 16 32.28 -67.94 -36.89
C ARG A 16 32.18 -69.09 -35.87
N ASP A 17 33.35 -69.56 -35.43
CA ASP A 17 33.50 -70.71 -34.50
C ASP A 17 32.75 -70.50 -33.18
N ALA A 18 31.88 -71.39 -32.79
CA ALA A 18 30.97 -71.28 -31.61
C ALA A 18 31.76 -71.12 -30.30
N ARG A 19 33.01 -71.63 -30.14
CA ARG A 19 33.84 -71.45 -28.93
C ARG A 19 34.33 -69.99 -28.74
N GLY A 20 34.70 -69.34 -29.82
CA GLY A 20 35.12 -67.92 -29.82
C GLY A 20 33.97 -66.99 -29.44
N GLN A 21 32.76 -67.22 -29.93
CA GLN A 21 31.55 -66.48 -29.64
C GLN A 21 31.13 -66.57 -28.17
N TRP A 22 31.24 -67.75 -27.54
CA TRP A 22 30.97 -67.92 -26.10
C TRP A 22 31.94 -67.15 -25.21
N GLN A 23 33.22 -67.03 -25.62
CA GLN A 23 34.22 -66.25 -24.86
C GLN A 23 33.94 -64.76 -24.98
N SER A 24 33.62 -64.25 -26.12
CA SER A 24 33.27 -62.83 -26.32
C SER A 24 32.00 -62.45 -25.57
N ALA A 25 30.96 -63.28 -25.58
CA ALA A 25 29.73 -63.08 -24.84
C ALA A 25 29.97 -63.03 -23.32
N ALA A 26 30.83 -63.92 -22.77
CA ALA A 26 31.19 -63.91 -21.35
C ALA A 26 31.97 -62.61 -20.94
N ILE A 27 32.90 -62.17 -21.83
CA ILE A 27 33.65 -60.93 -21.61
C ILE A 27 32.72 -59.71 -21.66
N LEU A 28 31.80 -59.64 -22.61
CA LEU A 28 30.81 -58.55 -22.74
C LEU A 28 29.90 -58.49 -21.55
N SER A 29 29.38 -59.62 -21.04
CA SER A 29 28.58 -59.67 -19.82
C SER A 29 29.35 -59.14 -18.60
N ARG A 30 30.59 -59.52 -18.47
CA ARG A 30 31.48 -59.02 -17.41
C ARG A 30 31.73 -57.52 -17.58
N ALA A 31 31.98 -57.04 -18.78
CA ALA A 31 32.18 -55.63 -19.09
C ALA A 31 30.93 -54.78 -18.74
N GLN A 32 29.74 -55.27 -19.11
CA GLN A 32 28.47 -54.62 -18.75
C GLN A 32 28.29 -54.54 -17.23
N ASN A 33 28.59 -55.60 -16.50
CA ASN A 33 28.53 -55.59 -15.02
C ASN A 33 29.52 -54.59 -14.41
N ARG A 34 30.76 -54.50 -14.93
CA ARG A 34 31.78 -53.53 -14.50
C ARG A 34 31.34 -52.10 -14.85
N HIS A 35 30.78 -51.89 -16.03
CA HIS A 35 30.26 -50.64 -16.50
C HIS A 35 29.09 -50.15 -15.60
N GLY A 36 28.13 -51.02 -15.31
CA GLY A 36 27.03 -50.73 -14.39
C GLY A 36 27.46 -50.48 -12.94
N ALA A 37 28.63 -51.04 -12.54
CA ALA A 37 29.25 -50.80 -11.24
C ALA A 37 30.15 -49.54 -11.20
N GLY A 38 30.21 -48.72 -12.27
CA GLY A 38 31.05 -47.52 -12.37
C GLY A 38 32.53 -47.77 -12.57
N ARG A 39 32.97 -49.07 -12.78
CA ARG A 39 34.36 -49.43 -13.02
C ARG A 39 34.72 -49.25 -14.49
N PHE A 40 34.74 -47.99 -14.96
CA PHE A 40 34.87 -47.64 -16.36
C PHE A 40 36.15 -48.09 -17.04
N ASP A 41 37.30 -48.05 -16.35
CA ASP A 41 38.59 -48.51 -16.91
C ASP A 41 38.63 -50.03 -17.09
N ASP A 42 38.09 -50.79 -16.13
CA ASP A 42 37.99 -52.23 -16.25
C ASP A 42 37.02 -52.66 -17.35
N ALA A 43 35.88 -51.95 -17.47
CA ALA A 43 34.91 -52.18 -18.53
C ALA A 43 35.49 -51.86 -19.91
N ALA A 44 36.24 -50.75 -20.05
CA ALA A 44 36.90 -50.34 -21.27
C ALA A 44 37.91 -51.45 -21.77
N ARG A 45 38.72 -51.96 -20.86
CA ARG A 45 39.68 -53.07 -21.18
C ARG A 45 38.96 -54.31 -21.69
N ASP A 46 37.85 -54.69 -21.07
CA ASP A 46 37.07 -55.83 -21.49
C ASP A 46 36.41 -55.59 -22.86
N TYR A 47 35.82 -54.39 -23.11
CA TYR A 47 35.25 -54.06 -24.44
C TYR A 47 36.33 -54.05 -25.52
N LEU A 48 37.51 -53.46 -25.27
CA LEU A 48 38.63 -53.50 -26.22
C LEU A 48 39.13 -54.90 -26.49
N ALA A 49 39.21 -55.77 -25.47
CA ALA A 49 39.63 -57.16 -25.64
C ALA A 49 38.67 -57.98 -26.54
N VAL A 50 37.40 -57.61 -26.58
CA VAL A 50 36.45 -58.14 -27.53
C VAL A 50 36.69 -57.58 -28.93
N LEU A 51 36.90 -56.26 -29.06
CA LEU A 51 37.10 -55.57 -30.34
C LEU A 51 38.44 -55.91 -30.98
N GLU A 52 39.46 -56.27 -30.23
CA GLU A 52 40.72 -56.83 -30.76
C GLU A 52 40.51 -58.15 -31.49
N LYS A 53 39.61 -58.99 -31.00
CA LYS A 53 39.27 -60.27 -31.60
C LYS A 53 38.20 -60.19 -32.65
N GLU A 54 37.26 -59.32 -32.42
CA GLU A 54 36.05 -59.11 -33.26
C GLU A 54 35.88 -57.61 -33.49
N PRO A 55 36.64 -56.96 -34.39
CA PRO A 55 36.58 -55.55 -34.64
C PRO A 55 35.19 -55.05 -35.09
N ASP A 56 34.44 -55.92 -35.72
CA ASP A 56 33.09 -55.63 -36.21
C ASP A 56 31.96 -56.13 -35.29
N ASN A 57 32.25 -56.38 -34.02
CA ASN A 57 31.21 -56.79 -33.07
C ASN A 57 30.33 -55.60 -32.73
N PRO A 58 29.07 -55.51 -33.21
CA PRO A 58 28.24 -54.33 -33.11
C PRO A 58 27.86 -54.03 -31.65
N LEU A 59 27.70 -55.07 -30.81
CA LEU A 59 27.35 -54.88 -29.41
C LEU A 59 28.53 -54.31 -28.62
N ALA A 60 29.75 -54.77 -28.88
CA ALA A 60 30.97 -54.26 -28.23
C ALA A 60 31.22 -52.79 -28.62
N LEU A 61 31.07 -52.46 -29.93
CA LEU A 61 31.18 -51.07 -30.42
C LEU A 61 30.13 -50.16 -29.79
N HIS A 62 28.87 -50.60 -29.72
CA HIS A 62 27.82 -49.84 -29.08
C HIS A 62 28.11 -49.57 -27.61
N LEU A 63 28.37 -50.59 -26.81
CA LEU A 63 28.57 -50.46 -25.38
C LEU A 63 29.86 -49.69 -25.04
N TYR A 64 30.92 -49.86 -25.84
CA TYR A 64 32.13 -49.07 -25.69
C TYR A 64 31.90 -47.59 -26.09
N GLY A 65 31.12 -47.34 -27.10
CA GLY A 65 30.68 -45.97 -27.47
C GLY A 65 29.91 -45.28 -26.35
N VAL A 66 28.96 -45.96 -25.71
CA VAL A 66 28.24 -45.44 -24.55
C VAL A 66 29.18 -45.12 -23.39
N LEU A 67 30.15 -46.02 -23.13
CA LEU A 67 31.17 -45.83 -22.10
C LEU A 67 32.04 -44.57 -22.40
N GLN A 68 32.50 -44.42 -23.64
CA GLN A 68 33.30 -43.25 -24.06
C GLN A 68 32.52 -41.95 -23.88
N PHE A 69 31.23 -41.95 -24.20
CA PHE A 69 30.39 -40.79 -23.94
C PHE A 69 30.33 -40.42 -22.46
N GLN A 70 30.13 -41.40 -21.56
CA GLN A 70 30.12 -41.16 -20.12
C GLN A 70 31.47 -40.68 -19.57
N ARG A 71 32.57 -40.96 -20.28
CA ARG A 71 33.93 -40.45 -20.00
C ARG A 71 34.21 -39.07 -20.61
N GLY A 72 33.22 -38.47 -21.31
CA GLY A 72 33.36 -37.17 -21.95
C GLY A 72 33.99 -37.21 -23.36
N ALA A 73 34.30 -38.39 -23.92
CA ALA A 73 34.86 -38.55 -25.26
C ALA A 73 33.73 -38.70 -26.30
N ALA A 74 32.98 -37.62 -26.53
CA ALA A 74 31.76 -37.63 -27.35
C ALA A 74 32.02 -37.92 -28.81
N ASP A 75 33.17 -37.49 -29.40
CA ASP A 75 33.51 -37.79 -30.81
C ASP A 75 33.83 -39.24 -31.03
N ASP A 76 34.59 -39.87 -30.15
CA ASP A 76 34.89 -41.31 -30.18
C ASP A 76 33.61 -42.11 -30.01
N ALA A 77 32.73 -41.69 -29.10
CA ALA A 77 31.44 -42.33 -28.87
C ALA A 77 30.59 -42.34 -30.13
N GLU A 78 30.49 -41.21 -30.81
CA GLU A 78 29.75 -41.12 -32.07
C GLU A 78 30.33 -41.99 -33.17
N ALA A 79 31.67 -42.02 -33.32
CA ALA A 79 32.33 -42.84 -34.33
C ALA A 79 32.06 -44.33 -34.07
N LEU A 80 32.17 -44.80 -32.84
CA LEU A 80 31.90 -46.16 -32.44
C LEU A 80 30.44 -46.57 -32.63
N LEU A 81 29.49 -45.68 -32.28
CA LEU A 81 28.07 -45.91 -32.48
C LEU A 81 27.70 -45.95 -33.96
N ARG A 82 28.26 -45.09 -34.80
CA ARG A 82 28.06 -45.14 -36.27
C ARG A 82 28.61 -46.42 -36.88
N GLN A 83 29.78 -46.88 -36.43
CA GLN A 83 30.31 -48.18 -36.84
C GLN A 83 29.39 -49.33 -36.42
N SER A 84 28.91 -49.31 -35.18
CA SER A 84 27.95 -50.32 -34.69
C SER A 84 26.70 -50.37 -35.54
N ILE A 85 26.10 -49.19 -35.89
CA ILE A 85 24.89 -49.05 -36.68
C ILE A 85 25.12 -49.48 -38.13
N ALA A 86 26.29 -49.20 -38.71
CA ALA A 86 26.61 -49.60 -40.09
C ALA A 86 26.71 -51.12 -40.23
N ILE A 87 27.14 -51.81 -39.16
CA ILE A 87 27.21 -53.29 -39.17
C ILE A 87 25.83 -53.90 -38.89
N ALA A 88 25.18 -53.43 -37.83
CA ALA A 88 23.87 -53.90 -37.42
C ALA A 88 23.03 -52.75 -36.86
N PRO A 89 22.05 -52.23 -37.65
CA PRO A 89 21.16 -51.16 -37.20
C PRO A 89 20.34 -51.61 -35.99
N GLY A 90 20.79 -51.28 -34.79
CA GLY A 90 20.10 -51.62 -33.53
C GLY A 90 19.38 -50.42 -32.95
N THR A 91 18.17 -50.61 -32.44
CA THR A 91 17.36 -49.56 -31.79
C THR A 91 18.09 -48.80 -30.74
N ARG A 92 18.81 -49.50 -29.84
CA ARG A 92 19.57 -48.89 -28.75
C ARG A 92 20.71 -48.00 -29.24
N ALA A 93 21.52 -48.50 -30.18
CA ALA A 93 22.63 -47.72 -30.73
C ALA A 93 22.14 -46.46 -31.45
N LEU A 94 21.04 -46.57 -32.24
CA LEU A 94 20.41 -45.42 -32.86
C LEU A 94 19.86 -44.43 -31.79
N SER A 95 19.21 -44.91 -30.73
CA SER A 95 18.68 -44.13 -29.67
C SER A 95 19.79 -43.37 -28.85
N ASP A 96 20.90 -44.06 -28.59
CA ASP A 96 22.03 -43.45 -27.88
C ASP A 96 22.76 -42.43 -28.75
N LEU A 97 22.92 -42.70 -30.05
CA LEU A 97 23.44 -41.72 -31.02
C LEU A 97 22.55 -40.47 -31.10
N GLY A 98 21.20 -40.63 -31.10
CA GLY A 98 20.25 -39.54 -31.03
C GLY A 98 20.36 -38.72 -29.74
N ALA A 99 20.57 -39.39 -28.61
CA ALA A 99 20.78 -38.71 -27.31
C ALA A 99 22.06 -37.85 -27.33
N ILE A 100 23.19 -38.41 -27.82
CA ILE A 100 24.47 -37.68 -27.95
C ILE A 100 24.29 -36.45 -28.88
N ALA A 101 23.66 -36.63 -30.01
CA ALA A 101 23.38 -35.53 -30.95
C ALA A 101 22.55 -34.43 -30.29
N GLY A 102 21.55 -34.80 -29.48
CA GLY A 102 20.71 -33.85 -28.71
C GLY A 102 21.53 -33.06 -27.67
N GLU A 103 22.38 -33.72 -26.87
CA GLU A 103 23.24 -33.06 -25.90
C GLU A 103 24.26 -32.11 -26.56
N ARG A 104 24.68 -32.40 -27.80
CA ARG A 104 25.56 -31.53 -28.57
C ARG A 104 24.80 -30.41 -29.32
N GLY A 105 23.50 -30.24 -29.08
CA GLY A 105 22.67 -29.22 -29.72
C GLY A 105 22.25 -29.52 -31.18
N ARG A 106 22.61 -30.70 -31.73
CA ARG A 106 22.24 -31.13 -33.09
C ARG A 106 20.86 -31.79 -33.07
N VAL A 107 19.85 -31.01 -32.73
CA VAL A 107 18.52 -31.51 -32.37
C VAL A 107 17.79 -32.14 -33.57
N GLY A 108 17.99 -31.65 -34.80
CA GLY A 108 17.45 -32.25 -36.05
C GLY A 108 17.97 -33.66 -36.24
N GLU A 109 19.29 -33.86 -36.16
CA GLU A 109 19.95 -35.15 -36.26
C GLU A 109 19.48 -36.12 -35.15
N ALA A 110 19.31 -35.61 -33.92
CA ALA A 110 18.77 -36.40 -32.83
C ALA A 110 17.38 -36.98 -33.13
N LEU A 111 16.47 -36.17 -33.66
CA LEU A 111 15.12 -36.60 -34.02
C LEU A 111 15.11 -37.61 -35.19
N GLU A 112 16.03 -37.49 -36.16
CA GLU A 112 16.21 -38.44 -37.24
C GLU A 112 16.66 -39.80 -36.73
N HIS A 113 17.65 -39.82 -35.79
CA HIS A 113 18.10 -41.06 -35.17
C HIS A 113 17.03 -41.70 -34.28
N PHE A 114 16.25 -40.93 -33.51
CA PHE A 114 15.11 -41.49 -32.77
C PHE A 114 14.04 -42.03 -33.72
N ALA A 115 13.76 -41.35 -34.83
CA ALA A 115 12.83 -41.86 -35.81
C ALA A 115 13.33 -43.16 -36.48
N ALA A 116 14.63 -43.26 -36.73
CA ALA A 116 15.24 -44.51 -37.24
C ALA A 116 15.15 -45.65 -36.22
N ALA A 117 15.44 -45.37 -34.94
CA ALA A 117 15.30 -46.34 -33.87
C ALA A 117 13.86 -46.87 -33.73
N LEU A 118 12.87 -45.95 -33.80
CA LEU A 118 11.45 -46.29 -33.70
C LEU A 118 10.88 -46.97 -34.96
N ARG A 119 11.57 -46.89 -36.10
CA ARG A 119 11.22 -47.73 -37.27
C ARG A 119 11.63 -49.22 -37.05
N THR A 120 12.74 -49.43 -36.30
CA THR A 120 13.20 -50.78 -35.99
C THR A 120 12.37 -51.37 -34.83
N THR A 121 12.12 -50.63 -33.79
CA THR A 121 11.27 -51.04 -32.67
C THR A 121 10.31 -49.92 -32.31
N PRO A 122 9.06 -49.94 -32.88
CA PRO A 122 8.09 -48.86 -32.76
C PRO A 122 7.71 -48.50 -31.30
N ASP A 123 7.78 -49.46 -30.40
CA ASP A 123 7.35 -49.38 -29.03
C ASP A 123 8.48 -49.36 -28.02
N ASP A 124 9.70 -48.95 -28.46
CA ASP A 124 10.81 -48.79 -27.52
C ASP A 124 10.57 -47.57 -26.62
N VAL A 125 10.20 -47.85 -25.36
CA VAL A 125 9.77 -46.83 -24.35
C VAL A 125 10.88 -45.82 -24.10
N GLN A 126 12.13 -46.24 -24.03
CA GLN A 126 13.24 -45.34 -23.75
C GLN A 126 13.46 -44.32 -24.89
N THR A 127 13.42 -44.79 -26.14
CA THR A 127 13.53 -43.94 -27.33
C THR A 127 12.33 -42.95 -27.42
N LEU A 128 11.10 -43.41 -27.12
CA LEU A 128 9.92 -42.59 -27.12
C LEU A 128 10.03 -41.46 -26.08
N VAL A 129 10.51 -41.76 -24.85
CA VAL A 129 10.73 -40.77 -23.81
C VAL A 129 11.81 -39.77 -24.24
N ARG A 130 12.98 -40.22 -24.72
CA ARG A 130 14.04 -39.35 -25.21
C ARG A 130 13.58 -38.42 -26.33
N ARG A 131 12.84 -38.97 -27.31
CA ARG A 131 12.25 -38.17 -28.38
C ARG A 131 11.27 -37.14 -27.85
N GLY A 132 10.40 -37.51 -26.89
CA GLY A 132 9.47 -36.62 -26.22
C GLY A 132 10.18 -35.48 -25.50
N ASN A 133 11.24 -35.79 -24.76
CA ASN A 133 12.07 -34.79 -24.03
C ASN A 133 12.72 -33.80 -25.01
N THR A 134 13.26 -34.28 -26.11
CA THR A 134 13.86 -33.44 -27.16
C THR A 134 12.81 -32.50 -27.79
N LEU A 135 11.64 -33.02 -28.08
CA LEU A 135 10.52 -32.24 -28.64
C LEU A 135 9.97 -31.23 -27.62
N LEU A 136 9.92 -31.58 -26.35
CA LEU A 136 9.53 -30.69 -25.28
C LEU A 136 10.50 -29.49 -25.17
N GLY A 137 11.82 -29.74 -25.25
CA GLY A 137 12.84 -28.70 -25.29
C GLY A 137 12.71 -27.76 -26.50
N LEU A 138 12.25 -28.29 -27.66
CA LEU A 138 11.92 -27.50 -28.85
C LEU A 138 10.58 -26.78 -28.77
N ARG A 139 9.84 -26.89 -27.68
CA ARG A 139 8.47 -26.39 -27.53
C ARG A 139 7.46 -26.97 -28.51
N ARG A 140 7.76 -28.16 -29.11
CA ARG A 140 6.86 -28.93 -29.95
C ARG A 140 5.98 -29.83 -29.09
N TYR A 141 5.09 -29.21 -28.34
CA TYR A 141 4.38 -29.83 -27.21
C TYR A 141 3.44 -30.96 -27.64
N ASP A 142 2.73 -30.80 -28.75
CA ASP A 142 1.83 -31.86 -29.29
C ASP A 142 2.60 -33.11 -29.75
N ASP A 143 3.74 -32.92 -30.41
CA ASP A 143 4.59 -34.02 -30.83
C ASP A 143 5.27 -34.71 -29.62
N ALA A 144 5.64 -33.93 -28.61
CA ALA A 144 6.17 -34.48 -27.37
C ALA A 144 5.11 -35.30 -26.65
N LEU A 145 3.88 -34.78 -26.52
CA LEU A 145 2.73 -35.46 -25.94
C LEU A 145 2.47 -36.80 -26.64
N ALA A 146 2.43 -36.82 -27.97
CA ALA A 146 2.24 -38.06 -28.75
C ALA A 146 3.34 -39.09 -28.46
N SER A 147 4.58 -38.66 -28.25
CA SER A 147 5.69 -39.56 -27.89
C SER A 147 5.53 -40.13 -26.48
N PHE A 148 5.16 -39.32 -25.52
CA PHE A 148 4.91 -39.75 -24.13
C PHE A 148 3.67 -40.63 -24.03
N ASP A 149 2.56 -40.33 -24.75
CA ASP A 149 1.36 -41.14 -24.78
C ASP A 149 1.65 -42.54 -25.29
N ARG A 150 2.47 -42.67 -26.35
CA ARG A 150 2.89 -44.00 -26.87
C ARG A 150 3.78 -44.71 -25.82
N ALA A 151 4.72 -44.03 -25.18
CA ALA A 151 5.56 -44.64 -24.15
C ALA A 151 4.71 -45.20 -23.01
N LEU A 152 3.72 -44.41 -22.55
CA LEU A 152 2.82 -44.77 -21.44
C LEU A 152 1.78 -45.81 -21.84
N ALA A 153 1.43 -45.93 -23.13
CA ALA A 153 0.58 -47.03 -23.63
C ALA A 153 1.31 -48.38 -23.51
N VAL A 154 2.61 -48.40 -23.71
CA VAL A 154 3.46 -49.60 -23.53
C VAL A 154 3.80 -49.87 -22.08
N SER A 155 4.19 -48.83 -21.36
CA SER A 155 4.59 -48.92 -19.96
C SER A 155 3.94 -47.78 -19.14
N PRO A 156 2.81 -48.02 -18.49
CA PRO A 156 2.00 -47.00 -17.85
C PRO A 156 2.62 -46.31 -16.61
N LEU A 157 3.71 -46.88 -16.09
CA LEU A 157 4.32 -46.44 -14.82
C LEU A 157 5.72 -45.82 -14.99
N VAL A 158 6.02 -45.32 -16.18
CA VAL A 158 7.31 -44.65 -16.43
C VAL A 158 7.23 -43.22 -15.87
N LEU A 159 7.88 -42.98 -14.73
CA LEU A 159 7.79 -41.72 -14.00
C LEU A 159 8.24 -40.53 -14.86
N ASP A 160 9.38 -40.63 -15.55
CA ASP A 160 9.89 -39.57 -16.44
C ASP A 160 8.90 -39.18 -17.54
N ALA A 161 8.24 -40.20 -18.14
CA ALA A 161 7.22 -39.96 -19.16
C ALA A 161 5.99 -39.26 -18.61
N LEU A 162 5.56 -39.64 -17.38
CA LEU A 162 4.45 -38.99 -16.69
C LEU A 162 4.77 -37.54 -16.35
N CYS A 163 5.92 -37.28 -15.71
CA CYS A 163 6.33 -35.91 -15.33
C CYS A 163 6.43 -34.99 -16.56
N ASN A 164 7.07 -35.46 -17.63
CA ASN A 164 7.28 -34.66 -18.84
C ASN A 164 6.01 -34.52 -19.68
N ARG A 165 5.13 -35.53 -19.68
CA ARG A 165 3.77 -35.44 -20.25
C ARG A 165 2.97 -34.34 -19.55
N GLY A 166 2.98 -34.30 -18.20
CA GLY A 166 2.33 -33.27 -17.43
C GLY A 166 2.87 -31.87 -17.77
N SER A 167 4.18 -31.75 -17.96
CA SER A 167 4.82 -30.50 -18.37
C SER A 167 4.40 -30.04 -19.79
N ALA A 168 4.29 -30.98 -20.74
CA ALA A 168 3.77 -30.70 -22.08
C ALA A 168 2.30 -30.24 -22.03
N LEU A 169 1.47 -30.94 -21.26
CA LEU A 169 0.05 -30.59 -21.09
C LEU A 169 -0.13 -29.23 -20.45
N ARG A 170 0.67 -28.87 -19.44
CA ARG A 170 0.68 -27.54 -18.83
C ARG A 170 1.02 -26.47 -19.87
N ALA A 171 2.04 -26.71 -20.70
CA ALA A 171 2.43 -25.78 -21.76
C ALA A 171 1.32 -25.59 -22.81
N LEU A 172 0.54 -26.65 -23.11
CA LEU A 172 -0.64 -26.61 -23.95
C LEU A 172 -1.89 -26.05 -23.24
N ARG A 173 -1.77 -25.63 -21.99
CA ARG A 173 -2.88 -25.14 -21.12
C ARG A 173 -3.98 -26.18 -20.88
N ARG A 174 -3.67 -27.46 -21.03
CA ARG A 174 -4.57 -28.59 -20.71
C ARG A 174 -4.39 -28.98 -19.26
N PHE A 175 -4.83 -28.09 -18.36
CA PHE A 175 -4.49 -28.11 -16.95
C PHE A 175 -5.07 -29.32 -16.21
N ASP A 176 -6.32 -29.71 -16.48
CA ASP A 176 -6.94 -30.87 -15.85
C ASP A 176 -6.23 -32.17 -16.22
N ASP A 177 -5.90 -32.36 -17.51
CA ASP A 177 -5.12 -33.50 -17.96
C ASP A 177 -3.70 -33.52 -17.34
N ALA A 178 -3.11 -32.35 -17.12
CA ALA A 178 -1.81 -32.24 -16.46
C ALA A 178 -1.90 -32.68 -15.00
N LEU A 179 -2.94 -32.25 -14.25
CA LEU A 179 -3.17 -32.67 -12.88
C LEU A 179 -3.33 -34.18 -12.77
N ASP A 180 -4.20 -34.78 -13.58
CA ASP A 180 -4.39 -36.24 -13.62
C ASP A 180 -3.08 -36.97 -13.91
N THR A 181 -2.25 -36.41 -14.78
CA THR A 181 -0.95 -36.99 -15.11
C THR A 181 0.03 -36.92 -13.94
N TYR A 182 0.10 -35.77 -13.23
CA TYR A 182 0.93 -35.65 -12.03
C TYR A 182 0.40 -36.52 -10.87
N ASP A 183 -0.91 -36.66 -10.71
CA ASP A 183 -1.48 -37.56 -9.72
C ASP A 183 -1.08 -39.01 -9.99
N ARG A 184 -1.07 -39.45 -11.25
CA ARG A 184 -0.52 -40.76 -11.65
C ARG A 184 0.97 -40.86 -11.37
N ALA A 185 1.77 -39.82 -11.64
CA ALA A 185 3.19 -39.81 -11.33
C ALA A 185 3.43 -39.96 -9.82
N LEU A 186 2.64 -39.28 -8.99
CA LEU A 186 2.71 -39.36 -7.52
C LEU A 186 2.21 -40.71 -6.96
N MET A 187 1.33 -41.42 -7.69
CA MET A 187 1.00 -42.81 -7.33
C MET A 187 2.18 -43.76 -7.61
N VAL A 188 3.02 -43.49 -8.61
CA VAL A 188 4.24 -44.26 -8.90
C VAL A 188 5.34 -43.94 -7.88
N ASP A 189 5.61 -42.66 -7.67
CA ASP A 189 6.58 -42.21 -6.67
C ASP A 189 6.03 -41.01 -5.86
N PRO A 190 5.49 -41.27 -4.66
CA PRO A 190 5.01 -40.21 -3.74
C PRO A 190 6.09 -39.23 -3.29
N ARG A 191 7.37 -39.54 -3.51
CA ARG A 191 8.52 -38.70 -3.18
C ARG A 191 9.12 -37.97 -4.39
N SER A 192 8.46 -37.97 -5.53
CA SER A 192 8.87 -37.17 -6.69
C SER A 192 8.64 -35.69 -6.40
N PHE A 193 9.70 -34.95 -6.07
CA PHE A 193 9.60 -33.52 -5.82
C PHE A 193 9.19 -32.75 -7.10
N GLU A 194 9.68 -33.22 -8.26
CA GLU A 194 9.31 -32.63 -9.57
C GLU A 194 7.81 -32.69 -9.82
N SER A 195 7.19 -33.85 -9.52
CA SER A 195 5.74 -34.01 -9.67
C SER A 195 4.96 -33.10 -8.75
N TRP A 196 5.34 -33.00 -7.48
CA TRP A 196 4.72 -32.08 -6.53
C TRP A 196 4.90 -30.63 -6.95
N PHE A 197 6.10 -30.22 -7.32
CA PHE A 197 6.42 -28.87 -7.75
C PHE A 197 5.61 -28.45 -8.98
N ASN A 198 5.62 -29.29 -10.05
CA ASN A 198 4.92 -28.99 -11.28
C ASN A 198 3.39 -29.04 -11.12
N ARG A 199 2.87 -29.91 -10.27
CA ARG A 199 1.45 -29.93 -9.88
C ARG A 199 1.05 -28.61 -9.19
N GLY A 200 1.89 -28.12 -8.30
CA GLY A 200 1.70 -26.81 -7.65
C GLY A 200 1.66 -25.66 -8.65
N LEU A 201 2.54 -25.66 -9.65
CA LEU A 201 2.50 -24.65 -10.73
C LEU A 201 1.18 -24.68 -11.50
N VAL A 202 0.67 -25.87 -11.86
CA VAL A 202 -0.63 -26.00 -12.55
C VAL A 202 -1.77 -25.50 -11.69
N LEU A 203 -1.79 -25.83 -10.39
CA LEU A 203 -2.83 -25.39 -9.47
C LEU A 203 -2.83 -23.86 -9.30
N ARG A 204 -1.66 -23.21 -9.28
CA ARG A 204 -1.57 -21.75 -9.30
C ARG A 204 -2.14 -21.14 -10.58
N GLU A 205 -1.84 -21.72 -11.74
CA GLU A 205 -2.41 -21.26 -13.02
C GLU A 205 -3.94 -21.42 -13.06
N LEU A 206 -4.49 -22.42 -12.35
CA LEU A 206 -5.93 -22.64 -12.15
C LEU A 206 -6.57 -21.76 -11.07
N GLN A 207 -5.82 -20.79 -10.50
CA GLN A 207 -6.28 -19.93 -9.40
C GLN A 207 -6.71 -20.72 -8.15
N ARG A 208 -5.98 -21.81 -7.86
CA ARG A 208 -6.13 -22.65 -6.66
C ARG A 208 -4.90 -22.55 -5.74
N PRO A 209 -4.61 -21.36 -5.20
CA PRO A 209 -3.35 -21.12 -4.48
C PRO A 209 -3.23 -21.93 -3.18
N ALA A 210 -4.33 -22.25 -2.50
CA ALA A 210 -4.28 -23.07 -1.28
C ALA A 210 -3.79 -24.49 -1.57
N ASP A 211 -4.27 -25.11 -2.64
CA ASP A 211 -3.83 -26.45 -3.05
C ASP A 211 -2.39 -26.43 -3.59
N ALA A 212 -2.03 -25.35 -4.31
CA ALA A 212 -0.67 -25.13 -4.80
C ALA A 212 0.34 -25.02 -3.66
N LEU A 213 0.00 -24.30 -2.59
CA LEU A 213 0.85 -24.16 -1.41
C LEU A 213 1.18 -25.52 -0.80
N GLN A 214 0.17 -26.38 -0.61
CA GLN A 214 0.40 -27.75 -0.11
C GLN A 214 1.36 -28.56 -0.99
N CYS A 215 1.27 -28.38 -2.31
CA CYS A 215 2.18 -29.06 -3.24
C CYS A 215 3.61 -28.56 -3.08
N PHE A 216 3.82 -27.23 -2.97
CA PHE A 216 5.16 -26.66 -2.76
C PHE A 216 5.73 -27.04 -1.39
N GLU A 217 4.93 -27.09 -0.34
CA GLU A 217 5.35 -27.59 0.98
C GLU A 217 5.78 -29.04 0.95
N ARG A 218 5.06 -29.89 0.19
CA ARG A 218 5.45 -31.29 -0.02
C ARG A 218 6.76 -31.42 -0.83
N ALA A 219 6.91 -30.60 -1.87
CA ALA A 219 8.14 -30.57 -2.66
C ALA A 219 9.35 -30.13 -1.82
N ASP A 220 9.17 -29.09 -0.97
CA ASP A 220 10.20 -28.57 -0.08
C ASP A 220 10.57 -29.59 1.02
N ALA A 221 9.60 -30.29 1.59
CA ALA A 221 9.86 -31.37 2.56
C ALA A 221 10.67 -32.53 1.97
N ILE A 222 10.55 -32.80 0.66
CA ILE A 222 11.33 -33.84 -0.03
C ILE A 222 12.74 -33.35 -0.36
N ARG A 223 12.85 -32.10 -0.80
CA ARG A 223 14.11 -31.48 -1.23
C ARG A 223 14.25 -30.07 -0.69
N PRO A 224 14.62 -29.91 0.60
CA PRO A 224 14.66 -28.61 1.27
C PRO A 224 15.67 -27.63 0.66
N GLY A 225 15.32 -26.33 0.70
CA GLY A 225 16.24 -25.24 0.37
C GLY A 225 16.46 -24.99 -1.11
N LEU A 226 15.64 -25.57 -2.00
CA LEU A 226 15.67 -25.20 -3.40
C LEU A 226 15.02 -23.84 -3.62
N ALA A 227 15.82 -22.84 -3.99
CA ALA A 227 15.36 -21.47 -4.22
C ALA A 227 14.15 -21.36 -5.19
N ALA A 228 13.99 -22.31 -6.11
CA ALA A 228 12.83 -22.35 -7.00
C ALA A 228 11.53 -22.69 -6.24
N ILE A 229 11.58 -23.65 -5.32
CA ILE A 229 10.40 -24.06 -4.52
C ILE A 229 10.01 -22.96 -3.56
N THR A 230 11.00 -22.42 -2.81
CA THR A 230 10.75 -21.36 -1.82
C THR A 230 10.23 -20.08 -2.49
N ALA A 231 10.70 -19.75 -3.70
CA ALA A 231 10.19 -18.63 -4.48
C ALA A 231 8.73 -18.82 -4.91
N GLU A 232 8.36 -20.02 -5.39
CA GLU A 232 6.97 -20.29 -5.79
C GLU A 232 6.03 -20.37 -4.57
N ARG A 233 6.51 -20.89 -3.44
CA ARG A 233 5.81 -20.85 -2.15
C ARG A 233 5.54 -19.41 -1.75
N GLY A 234 6.53 -18.53 -1.82
CA GLY A 234 6.37 -17.09 -1.52
C GLY A 234 5.36 -16.40 -2.44
N ARG A 235 5.41 -16.65 -3.76
CA ARG A 235 4.43 -16.11 -4.71
C ARG A 235 3.01 -16.58 -4.39
N THR A 236 2.85 -17.86 -4.07
CA THR A 236 1.56 -18.45 -3.72
C THR A 236 1.00 -17.86 -2.42
N LEU A 237 1.86 -17.55 -1.46
CA LEU A 237 1.47 -16.88 -0.22
C LEU A 237 1.03 -15.43 -0.47
N ILE A 238 1.62 -14.73 -1.45
CA ILE A 238 1.12 -13.42 -1.91
C ILE A 238 -0.28 -13.55 -2.53
N ASP A 239 -0.52 -14.61 -3.33
CA ASP A 239 -1.83 -14.88 -3.93
C ASP A 239 -2.91 -15.20 -2.86
N LEU A 240 -2.49 -15.70 -1.68
CA LEU A 240 -3.33 -15.98 -0.51
C LEU A 240 -3.46 -14.81 0.47
N ASP A 241 -2.93 -13.64 0.14
CA ASP A 241 -2.87 -12.46 1.01
C ASP A 241 -2.18 -12.72 2.37
N ARG A 242 -1.08 -13.50 2.35
CA ARG A 242 -0.23 -13.84 3.50
C ARG A 242 1.18 -13.26 3.31
N PRO A 243 1.32 -11.92 3.25
CA PRO A 243 2.59 -11.29 2.85
C PRO A 243 3.74 -11.48 3.85
N GLY A 244 3.45 -11.68 5.14
CA GLY A 244 4.48 -11.97 6.16
C GLY A 244 5.20 -13.28 5.88
N GLU A 245 4.45 -14.36 5.70
CA GLU A 245 5.01 -15.68 5.41
C GLU A 245 5.65 -15.73 4.00
N ALA A 246 5.09 -14.96 3.06
CA ALA A 246 5.69 -14.81 1.73
C ALA A 246 7.10 -14.17 1.83
N LEU A 247 7.25 -13.15 2.67
CA LEU A 247 8.53 -12.48 2.89
C LEU A 247 9.56 -13.43 3.48
N ASP A 248 9.17 -14.30 4.43
CA ASP A 248 10.06 -15.31 5.00
C ASP A 248 10.54 -16.28 3.91
N ALA A 249 9.62 -16.78 3.09
CA ALA A 249 9.96 -17.66 1.96
C ALA A 249 10.88 -16.98 0.94
N PHE A 250 10.63 -15.71 0.61
CA PHE A 250 11.52 -14.96 -0.29
C PHE A 250 12.89 -14.71 0.33
N ASN A 251 12.99 -14.46 1.63
CA ASN A 251 14.26 -14.29 2.31
C ASN A 251 15.08 -15.59 2.29
N GLU A 252 14.46 -16.76 2.47
CA GLU A 252 15.09 -18.06 2.30
C GLU A 252 15.65 -18.22 0.87
N ALA A 253 14.84 -17.89 -0.14
CA ALA A 253 15.25 -17.97 -1.54
C ALA A 253 16.39 -17.00 -1.89
N ILE A 254 16.37 -15.77 -1.33
CA ILE A 254 17.43 -14.76 -1.49
C ILE A 254 18.73 -15.20 -0.79
N ALA A 255 18.63 -15.89 0.33
CA ALA A 255 19.81 -16.44 1.01
C ALA A 255 20.51 -17.52 0.18
N ALA A 256 19.73 -18.32 -0.56
CA ALA A 256 20.28 -19.34 -1.47
C ALA A 256 20.82 -18.75 -2.78
N ASP A 257 20.16 -17.72 -3.33
CA ASP A 257 20.57 -17.00 -4.54
C ASP A 257 20.32 -15.48 -4.40
N PRO A 258 21.34 -14.72 -3.94
CA PRO A 258 21.22 -13.30 -3.64
C PRO A 258 21.00 -12.38 -4.87
N ALA A 259 21.25 -12.87 -6.08
CA ALA A 259 21.14 -12.11 -7.31
C ALA A 259 19.85 -12.38 -8.10
N ARG A 260 18.97 -13.17 -7.55
CA ARG A 260 17.72 -13.56 -8.21
C ARG A 260 16.71 -12.42 -8.23
N ILE A 261 16.65 -11.69 -9.35
CA ILE A 261 15.89 -10.45 -9.56
C ILE A 261 14.40 -10.66 -9.29
N ASP A 262 13.81 -11.75 -9.80
CA ASP A 262 12.38 -12.04 -9.64
C ASP A 262 11.98 -12.22 -8.16
N VAL A 263 12.84 -12.84 -7.35
CA VAL A 263 12.60 -13.04 -5.92
C VAL A 263 12.79 -11.74 -5.13
N LEU A 264 13.85 -10.98 -5.44
CA LEU A 264 14.08 -9.66 -4.85
C LEU A 264 12.89 -8.72 -5.10
N TYR A 265 12.38 -8.69 -6.35
CA TYR A 265 11.21 -7.89 -6.69
C TYR A 265 9.96 -8.33 -5.94
N ASN A 266 9.67 -9.64 -5.90
CA ASN A 266 8.50 -10.15 -5.19
C ASN A 266 8.60 -9.92 -3.67
N SER A 267 9.82 -9.95 -3.10
CA SER A 267 10.03 -9.57 -1.70
C SER A 267 9.73 -8.09 -1.44
N ALA A 268 10.03 -7.20 -2.40
CA ALA A 268 9.64 -5.79 -2.31
C ALA A 268 8.12 -5.62 -2.31
N VAL A 269 7.41 -6.35 -3.18
CA VAL A 269 5.92 -6.35 -3.20
C VAL A 269 5.33 -6.86 -1.89
N ALA A 270 5.93 -7.90 -1.27
CA ALA A 270 5.50 -8.37 0.04
C ALA A 270 5.69 -7.30 1.13
N LEU A 271 6.83 -6.61 1.12
CA LEU A 271 7.14 -5.52 2.04
C LEU A 271 6.22 -4.30 1.86
N GLU A 272 5.87 -3.95 0.62
CA GLU A 272 4.86 -2.92 0.33
C GLU A 272 3.50 -3.25 0.96
N ARG A 273 3.03 -4.50 0.81
CA ARG A 273 1.77 -4.96 1.43
C ARG A 273 1.81 -4.94 2.95
N LEU A 274 2.98 -5.14 3.55
CA LEU A 274 3.21 -5.04 5.00
C LEU A 274 3.40 -3.60 5.51
N GLY A 275 3.41 -2.61 4.62
CA GLY A 275 3.67 -1.21 4.98
C GLY A 275 5.13 -0.92 5.39
N ARG A 276 6.08 -1.85 5.11
CA ARG A 276 7.50 -1.74 5.44
C ARG A 276 8.26 -1.02 4.31
N ALA A 277 7.93 0.26 4.12
CA ALA A 277 8.33 1.03 2.95
C ALA A 277 9.86 1.22 2.80
N ASP A 278 10.60 1.43 3.91
CA ASP A 278 12.07 1.56 3.85
C ASP A 278 12.74 0.29 3.33
N GLU A 279 12.26 -0.88 3.78
CA GLU A 279 12.81 -2.17 3.35
C GLU A 279 12.39 -2.50 1.92
N ALA A 280 11.15 -2.16 1.52
CA ALA A 280 10.70 -2.29 0.14
C ALA A 280 11.57 -1.45 -0.81
N LEU A 281 11.87 -0.20 -0.42
CA LEU A 281 12.77 0.69 -1.15
C LEU A 281 14.16 0.04 -1.34
N ALA A 282 14.75 -0.47 -0.26
CA ALA A 282 16.07 -1.13 -0.32
C ALA A 282 16.06 -2.36 -1.24
N ARG A 283 14.97 -3.14 -1.27
CA ARG A 283 14.84 -4.28 -2.20
C ARG A 283 14.75 -3.83 -3.65
N CYS A 284 13.94 -2.80 -3.93
CA CYS A 284 13.84 -2.21 -5.27
C CYS A 284 15.19 -1.68 -5.75
N GLU A 285 15.96 -1.01 -4.90
CA GLU A 285 17.30 -0.51 -5.23
C GLU A 285 18.26 -1.65 -5.58
N ARG A 286 18.20 -2.78 -4.87
CA ARG A 286 18.96 -3.97 -5.23
C ARG A 286 18.56 -4.54 -6.58
N VAL A 287 17.25 -4.60 -6.88
CA VAL A 287 16.77 -5.02 -8.22
C VAL A 287 17.34 -4.10 -9.29
N LEU A 288 17.25 -2.78 -9.09
CA LEU A 288 17.70 -1.78 -10.06
C LEU A 288 19.23 -1.71 -10.22
N ALA A 289 19.98 -2.15 -9.21
CA ALA A 289 21.44 -2.33 -9.33
C ALA A 289 21.80 -3.52 -10.22
N LEU A 290 20.96 -4.56 -10.28
CA LEU A 290 21.15 -5.74 -11.14
C LEU A 290 20.55 -5.54 -12.54
N ASP A 291 19.39 -4.89 -12.61
CA ASP A 291 18.65 -4.57 -13.84
C ASP A 291 18.16 -3.11 -13.79
N PRO A 292 18.94 -2.14 -14.31
CA PRO A 292 18.61 -0.72 -14.28
C PRO A 292 17.34 -0.35 -15.06
N ASP A 293 16.87 -1.21 -15.96
CA ASP A 293 15.69 -0.98 -16.79
C ASP A 293 14.48 -1.80 -16.34
N HIS A 294 14.51 -2.36 -15.13
CA HIS A 294 13.41 -3.13 -14.57
C HIS A 294 12.20 -2.23 -14.26
N VAL A 295 11.26 -2.16 -15.21
CA VAL A 295 10.09 -1.24 -15.17
C VAL A 295 9.32 -1.31 -13.86
N ARG A 296 8.94 -2.54 -13.45
CA ARG A 296 8.14 -2.75 -12.25
C ARG A 296 8.88 -2.35 -10.96
N ALA A 297 10.20 -2.51 -10.92
CA ALA A 297 10.98 -2.08 -9.76
C ALA A 297 11.04 -0.56 -9.63
N HIS A 298 11.09 0.19 -10.75
CA HIS A 298 10.95 1.64 -10.71
C HIS A 298 9.58 2.08 -10.20
N ALA A 299 8.50 1.42 -10.63
CA ALA A 299 7.14 1.73 -10.15
C ALA A 299 7.00 1.42 -8.65
N SER A 300 7.43 0.23 -8.19
CA SER A 300 7.43 -0.14 -6.77
C SER A 300 8.33 0.75 -5.91
N ARG A 301 9.49 1.18 -6.45
CA ARG A 301 10.32 2.19 -5.80
C ARG A 301 9.55 3.49 -5.58
N GLY A 302 8.79 3.91 -6.59
CA GLY A 302 7.91 5.08 -6.50
C GLY A 302 6.84 4.91 -5.41
N ASN A 303 6.21 3.73 -5.31
CA ASN A 303 5.21 3.42 -4.29
C ASN A 303 5.82 3.51 -2.87
N ALA A 304 6.97 2.88 -2.65
CA ALA A 304 7.66 2.93 -1.37
C ALA A 304 8.04 4.38 -0.98
N LEU A 305 8.56 5.17 -1.91
CA LEU A 305 8.91 6.57 -1.70
C LEU A 305 7.67 7.43 -1.41
N LEU A 306 6.54 7.14 -2.04
CA LEU A 306 5.27 7.83 -1.78
C LEU A 306 4.78 7.56 -0.34
N GLN A 307 4.85 6.31 0.13
CA GLN A 307 4.55 5.95 1.52
C GLN A 307 5.47 6.65 2.51
N LEU A 308 6.75 6.82 2.17
CA LEU A 308 7.74 7.56 2.95
C LEU A 308 7.60 9.09 2.84
N LYS A 309 6.59 9.58 2.12
CA LYS A 309 6.33 11.01 1.85
C LYS A 309 7.46 11.73 1.11
N ARG A 310 8.32 10.98 0.41
CA ARG A 310 9.38 11.50 -0.46
C ARG A 310 8.82 11.72 -1.87
N HIS A 311 7.96 12.72 -2.01
CA HIS A 311 7.10 12.89 -3.18
C HIS A 311 7.88 13.22 -4.47
N ASP A 312 8.95 14.03 -4.39
CA ASP A 312 9.80 14.36 -5.55
C ASP A 312 10.56 13.12 -6.06
N ASP A 313 11.11 12.31 -5.14
CA ASP A 313 11.79 11.07 -5.48
C ASP A 313 10.82 10.04 -6.09
N ALA A 314 9.60 9.96 -5.55
CA ALA A 314 8.54 9.11 -6.09
C ALA A 314 8.17 9.53 -7.52
N LEU A 315 8.00 10.84 -7.76
CA LEU A 315 7.73 11.38 -9.10
C LEU A 315 8.85 11.03 -10.08
N ALA A 316 10.11 11.14 -9.68
CA ALA A 316 11.26 10.77 -10.52
C ALA A 316 11.24 9.26 -10.85
N ALA A 317 10.94 8.39 -9.86
CA ALA A 317 10.86 6.95 -10.05
C ALA A 317 9.73 6.55 -11.03
N TYR A 318 8.53 7.12 -10.87
CA TYR A 318 7.42 6.89 -11.80
C TYR A 318 7.70 7.42 -13.20
N THR A 319 8.36 8.57 -13.30
CA THR A 319 8.76 9.15 -14.59
C THR A 319 9.73 8.22 -15.33
N ARG A 320 10.69 7.60 -14.62
CA ARG A 320 11.58 6.60 -15.21
C ARG A 320 10.82 5.33 -15.62
N ALA A 321 9.92 4.82 -14.78
CA ALA A 321 9.08 3.67 -15.13
C ALA A 321 8.27 3.93 -16.41
N LEU A 322 7.66 5.12 -16.54
CA LEU A 322 6.88 5.53 -17.71
C LEU A 322 7.72 5.82 -18.95
N ALA A 323 8.99 6.18 -18.79
CA ALA A 323 9.93 6.29 -19.91
C ALA A 323 10.24 4.92 -20.52
N LEU A 324 10.22 3.86 -19.71
CA LEU A 324 10.42 2.46 -20.14
C LEU A 324 9.13 1.79 -20.62
N ASP A 325 8.02 2.01 -19.90
CA ASP A 325 6.67 1.57 -20.29
C ASP A 325 5.65 2.72 -20.21
N PRO A 326 5.44 3.47 -21.30
CA PRO A 326 4.50 4.59 -21.33
C PRO A 326 3.03 4.18 -21.21
N ARG A 327 2.72 2.88 -21.19
CA ARG A 327 1.33 2.40 -21.22
C ARG A 327 0.80 1.96 -19.85
N SER A 328 1.62 1.91 -18.83
CA SER A 328 1.22 1.49 -17.50
C SER A 328 0.20 2.46 -16.90
N VAL A 329 -1.05 2.02 -16.82
CA VAL A 329 -2.18 2.79 -16.26
C VAL A 329 -1.97 3.08 -14.78
N GLU A 330 -1.53 2.07 -14.03
CA GLU A 330 -1.26 2.19 -12.59
C GLU A 330 -0.13 3.18 -12.32
N THR A 331 0.96 3.11 -13.09
CA THR A 331 2.09 4.05 -12.91
C THR A 331 1.69 5.48 -13.25
N LEU A 332 0.86 5.69 -14.27
CA LEU A 332 0.30 7.01 -14.59
C LEU A 332 -0.58 7.53 -13.44
N CYS A 333 -1.44 6.68 -12.88
CA CYS A 333 -2.28 7.04 -11.74
C CYS A 333 -1.43 7.41 -10.52
N ASN A 334 -0.43 6.59 -10.16
CA ASN A 334 0.43 6.83 -9.02
C ASN A 334 1.31 8.08 -9.20
N ARG A 335 1.77 8.37 -10.43
CA ARG A 335 2.44 9.63 -10.75
C ARG A 335 1.52 10.82 -10.50
N GLY A 336 0.26 10.72 -10.90
CA GLY A 336 -0.75 11.74 -10.61
C GLY A 336 -0.91 12.00 -9.12
N THR A 337 -0.90 10.93 -8.32
CA THR A 337 -0.98 11.02 -6.85
C THR A 337 0.26 11.73 -6.26
N ALA A 338 1.47 11.40 -6.72
CA ALA A 338 2.68 12.10 -6.30
C ALA A 338 2.63 13.61 -6.66
N LEU A 339 2.18 13.93 -7.87
CA LEU A 339 2.02 15.32 -8.33
C LEU A 339 0.97 16.09 -7.50
N ARG A 340 -0.13 15.44 -7.09
CA ARG A 340 -1.11 16.02 -6.18
C ARG A 340 -0.50 16.41 -4.84
N TYR A 341 0.29 15.52 -4.23
CA TYR A 341 0.99 15.83 -2.97
C TYR A 341 2.00 16.98 -3.11
N LEU A 342 2.60 17.12 -4.30
CA LEU A 342 3.46 18.26 -4.65
C LEU A 342 2.65 19.53 -5.01
N LYS A 343 1.32 19.49 -4.93
CA LYS A 343 0.39 20.57 -5.32
C LYS A 343 0.52 20.99 -6.79
N ARG A 344 1.05 20.10 -7.65
CA ARG A 344 1.13 20.27 -9.09
C ARG A 344 -0.15 19.72 -9.74
N TYR A 345 -1.25 20.40 -9.48
CA TYR A 345 -2.60 19.90 -9.76
C TYR A 345 -2.89 19.69 -11.25
N ASP A 346 -2.46 20.61 -12.11
CA ASP A 346 -2.67 20.49 -13.57
C ASP A 346 -1.89 19.28 -14.14
N ASP A 347 -0.64 19.07 -13.70
CA ASP A 347 0.16 17.92 -14.10
C ASP A 347 -0.46 16.60 -13.58
N ALA A 348 -1.04 16.63 -12.38
CA ALA A 348 -1.74 15.48 -11.81
C ALA A 348 -2.98 15.12 -12.65
N LEU A 349 -3.81 16.10 -13.02
CA LEU A 349 -4.96 15.90 -13.91
C LEU A 349 -4.53 15.33 -15.25
N ALA A 350 -3.48 15.89 -15.87
CA ALA A 350 -2.93 15.36 -17.12
C ALA A 350 -2.47 13.90 -17.00
N SER A 351 -1.93 13.50 -15.84
CA SER A 351 -1.53 12.10 -15.59
C SER A 351 -2.73 11.17 -15.45
N TYR A 352 -3.78 11.58 -14.71
CA TYR A 352 -5.01 10.80 -14.60
C TYR A 352 -5.76 10.72 -15.94
N ASP A 353 -5.85 11.81 -16.69
CA ASP A 353 -6.46 11.82 -18.01
C ASP A 353 -5.70 10.89 -18.99
N ALA A 354 -4.37 10.85 -18.91
CA ALA A 354 -3.56 9.90 -19.66
C ALA A 354 -3.79 8.44 -19.25
N ALA A 355 -4.02 8.15 -17.96
CA ALA A 355 -4.40 6.82 -17.48
C ALA A 355 -5.78 6.42 -18.01
N LEU A 356 -6.77 7.32 -17.88
CA LEU A 356 -8.16 7.10 -18.31
C LEU A 356 -8.33 7.01 -19.83
N ALA A 357 -7.48 7.67 -20.60
CA ALA A 357 -7.43 7.50 -22.06
C ALA A 357 -6.98 6.11 -22.48
N ARG A 358 -6.24 5.39 -21.63
CA ARG A 358 -5.80 4.01 -21.86
C ARG A 358 -6.79 2.98 -21.35
N ASP A 359 -7.30 3.23 -20.13
CA ASP A 359 -8.34 2.40 -19.52
C ASP A 359 -9.38 3.28 -18.81
N ALA A 360 -10.47 3.59 -19.50
CA ALA A 360 -11.60 4.34 -18.96
C ALA A 360 -12.34 3.60 -17.82
N ARG A 361 -12.05 2.30 -17.60
CA ARG A 361 -12.63 1.49 -16.53
C ARG A 361 -11.77 1.47 -15.26
N PHE A 362 -10.64 2.15 -15.24
CA PHE A 362 -9.77 2.23 -14.08
C PHE A 362 -10.37 3.21 -13.04
N ALA A 363 -11.22 2.69 -12.17
CA ALA A 363 -12.02 3.47 -11.23
C ALA A 363 -11.18 4.34 -10.29
N GLU A 364 -9.98 3.87 -9.90
CA GLU A 364 -9.07 4.60 -9.01
C GLU A 364 -8.61 5.94 -9.61
N ALA A 365 -8.31 5.98 -10.91
CA ALA A 365 -7.95 7.23 -11.57
C ALA A 365 -9.10 8.24 -11.57
N TRP A 366 -10.36 7.80 -11.73
CA TRP A 366 -11.53 8.65 -11.60
C TRP A 366 -11.68 9.20 -10.18
N THR A 367 -11.49 8.37 -9.15
CA THR A 367 -11.52 8.78 -7.74
C THR A 367 -10.45 9.83 -7.45
N ASN A 368 -9.22 9.56 -7.87
CA ASN A 368 -8.07 10.45 -7.61
C ASN A 368 -8.18 11.77 -8.39
N ARG A 369 -8.69 11.71 -9.64
CA ARG A 369 -9.01 12.89 -10.44
C ARG A 369 -10.04 13.78 -9.75
N SER A 370 -11.12 13.18 -9.22
CA SER A 370 -12.14 13.91 -8.44
C SER A 370 -11.51 14.64 -7.25
N SER A 371 -10.58 13.99 -6.54
CA SER A 371 -9.90 14.59 -5.39
C SER A 371 -9.05 15.81 -5.78
N VAL A 372 -8.36 15.78 -6.92
CA VAL A 372 -7.60 16.95 -7.42
C VAL A 372 -8.54 18.06 -7.85
N LEU A 373 -9.64 17.74 -8.50
CA LEU A 373 -10.63 18.73 -8.93
C LEU A 373 -11.31 19.40 -7.72
N GLN A 374 -11.51 18.65 -6.63
CA GLN A 374 -11.96 19.21 -5.35
C GLN A 374 -10.92 20.16 -4.75
N ASP A 375 -9.63 19.78 -4.76
CA ASP A 375 -8.54 20.65 -4.31
C ASP A 375 -8.45 21.96 -5.16
N LEU A 376 -8.89 21.93 -6.42
CA LEU A 376 -9.00 23.07 -7.34
C LEU A 376 -10.36 23.79 -7.29
N HIS A 377 -11.28 23.40 -6.41
CA HIS A 377 -12.65 23.92 -6.31
C HIS A 377 -13.50 23.76 -7.60
N ARG A 378 -13.12 22.82 -8.49
CA ARG A 378 -13.87 22.49 -9.72
C ARG A 378 -14.90 21.40 -9.41
N TYR A 379 -15.90 21.76 -8.56
CA TYR A 379 -16.81 20.80 -7.92
C TYR A 379 -17.67 20.01 -8.90
N ASP A 380 -18.17 20.64 -9.97
CA ASP A 380 -19.00 19.95 -10.98
C ASP A 380 -18.20 18.85 -11.71
N GLU A 381 -16.96 19.14 -12.07
CA GLU A 381 -16.09 18.17 -12.71
C GLU A 381 -15.63 17.07 -11.75
N ALA A 382 -15.41 17.44 -10.48
CA ALA A 382 -15.13 16.49 -9.42
C ALA A 382 -16.29 15.50 -9.25
N MET A 383 -17.52 16.01 -9.20
CA MET A 383 -18.73 15.18 -9.10
C MET A 383 -18.89 14.26 -10.31
N ALA A 384 -18.71 14.77 -11.53
CA ALA A 384 -18.77 13.96 -12.75
C ALA A 384 -17.73 12.83 -12.76
N SER A 385 -16.51 13.11 -12.27
CA SER A 385 -15.46 12.08 -12.13
C SER A 385 -15.86 11.02 -11.12
N LEU A 386 -16.42 11.43 -9.98
CA LEU A 386 -16.84 10.54 -8.92
C LEU A 386 -18.05 9.68 -9.32
N ASP A 387 -18.99 10.24 -10.11
CA ASP A 387 -20.10 9.47 -10.69
C ASP A 387 -19.59 8.35 -11.60
N ARG A 388 -18.51 8.60 -12.37
CA ARG A 388 -17.85 7.55 -13.17
C ARG A 388 -17.20 6.49 -12.29
N ALA A 389 -16.50 6.89 -11.22
CA ALA A 389 -15.90 5.96 -10.28
C ALA A 389 -16.97 5.07 -9.61
N LEU A 390 -18.10 5.65 -9.18
CA LEU A 390 -19.21 4.94 -8.55
C LEU A 390 -19.99 4.05 -9.53
N ALA A 391 -20.10 4.45 -10.80
CA ALA A 391 -20.69 3.59 -11.82
C ALA A 391 -19.85 2.31 -12.07
N LEU A 392 -18.53 2.39 -11.90
CA LEU A 392 -17.61 1.26 -12.02
C LEU A 392 -17.53 0.43 -10.73
N ARG A 393 -17.57 1.07 -9.56
CA ARG A 393 -17.50 0.45 -8.24
C ARG A 393 -18.54 1.04 -7.29
N PRO A 394 -19.80 0.60 -7.37
CA PRO A 394 -20.88 1.15 -6.56
C PRO A 394 -20.80 0.79 -5.06
N ASP A 395 -19.99 -0.17 -4.71
CA ASP A 395 -19.73 -0.68 -3.36
C ASP A 395 -18.45 -0.13 -2.71
N HIS A 396 -17.80 0.86 -3.32
CA HIS A 396 -16.56 1.44 -2.80
C HIS A 396 -16.87 2.55 -1.79
N ALA A 397 -16.75 2.28 -0.48
CA ALA A 397 -17.14 3.20 0.61
C ALA A 397 -16.44 4.58 0.53
N THR A 398 -15.16 4.63 0.15
CA THR A 398 -14.41 5.89 0.01
C THR A 398 -15.01 6.82 -1.05
N ASN A 399 -15.53 6.27 -2.15
CA ASN A 399 -16.17 7.09 -3.18
C ASN A 399 -17.47 7.73 -2.67
N TRP A 400 -18.22 7.02 -1.83
CA TRP A 400 -19.40 7.58 -1.17
C TRP A 400 -19.04 8.65 -0.14
N LEU A 401 -17.97 8.45 0.64
CA LEU A 401 -17.45 9.49 1.53
C LEU A 401 -17.04 10.75 0.74
N ASN A 402 -16.28 10.60 -0.33
CA ASN A 402 -15.87 11.73 -1.17
C ASN A 402 -17.07 12.45 -1.80
N ARG A 403 -18.11 11.71 -2.20
CA ARG A 403 -19.36 12.28 -2.69
C ARG A 403 -20.06 13.10 -1.61
N GLY A 404 -20.10 12.57 -0.39
CA GLY A 404 -20.63 13.30 0.76
C GLY A 404 -19.88 14.60 1.02
N ASN A 405 -18.54 14.55 0.98
CA ASN A 405 -17.70 15.74 1.15
C ASN A 405 -17.97 16.79 0.07
N LEU A 406 -18.11 16.39 -1.21
CA LEU A 406 -18.46 17.31 -2.30
C LEU A 406 -19.85 17.94 -2.12
N HIS A 407 -20.84 17.15 -1.69
CA HIS A 407 -22.17 17.68 -1.39
C HIS A 407 -22.12 18.65 -0.20
N PHE A 408 -21.32 18.37 0.82
CA PHE A 408 -21.13 19.29 1.95
C PHE A 408 -20.50 20.61 1.50
N GLU A 409 -19.43 20.57 0.71
CA GLU A 409 -18.75 21.78 0.19
C GLU A 409 -19.62 22.58 -0.77
N THR A 410 -20.58 21.94 -1.42
CA THR A 410 -21.57 22.61 -2.30
C THR A 410 -22.89 22.96 -1.59
N ALA A 411 -22.90 22.99 -0.25
CA ALA A 411 -24.02 23.34 0.60
C ALA A 411 -25.29 22.48 0.38
N ARG A 412 -25.12 21.17 0.13
CA ARG A 412 -26.20 20.19 -0.08
C ARG A 412 -26.18 19.14 1.06
N PRO A 413 -26.61 19.50 2.28
CA PRO A 413 -26.44 18.66 3.47
C PRO A 413 -27.22 17.35 3.42
N ASP A 414 -28.44 17.33 2.86
CA ASP A 414 -29.25 16.11 2.77
C ASP A 414 -28.60 15.07 1.85
N ASP A 415 -28.05 15.51 0.72
CA ASP A 415 -27.30 14.65 -0.19
C ASP A 415 -25.98 14.17 0.44
N ALA A 416 -25.32 15.05 1.21
CA ALA A 416 -24.12 14.69 1.96
C ALA A 416 -24.42 13.59 3.00
N LEU A 417 -25.50 13.76 3.78
CA LEU A 417 -25.94 12.78 4.77
C LEU A 417 -26.22 11.43 4.12
N ALA A 418 -26.99 11.40 3.04
CA ALA A 418 -27.31 10.17 2.32
C ALA A 418 -26.06 9.46 1.80
N ALA A 419 -25.05 10.22 1.34
CA ALA A 419 -23.78 9.66 0.87
C ALA A 419 -22.92 9.09 2.02
N TYR A 420 -22.84 9.79 3.17
CA TYR A 420 -22.16 9.29 4.37
C TYR A 420 -22.84 8.03 4.91
N ASP A 421 -24.17 8.01 4.98
CA ASP A 421 -24.94 6.83 5.40
C ASP A 421 -24.66 5.64 4.49
N ARG A 422 -24.52 5.86 3.19
CA ARG A 422 -24.17 4.80 2.25
C ARG A 422 -22.75 4.31 2.45
N ALA A 423 -21.77 5.20 2.70
CA ALA A 423 -20.39 4.82 3.01
C ALA A 423 -20.32 3.93 4.27
N ILE A 424 -21.04 4.33 5.33
CA ILE A 424 -21.11 3.60 6.59
C ILE A 424 -21.85 2.26 6.43
N ALA A 425 -22.92 2.21 5.63
CA ALA A 425 -23.61 0.96 5.34
C ALA A 425 -22.73 -0.06 4.61
N LEU A 426 -21.80 0.40 3.78
CA LEU A 426 -20.81 -0.44 3.08
C LEU A 426 -19.66 -0.86 4.00
N GLN A 427 -19.23 0.02 4.89
CA GLN A 427 -18.16 -0.22 5.84
C GLN A 427 -18.55 0.38 7.21
N PRO A 428 -19.16 -0.42 8.10
CA PRO A 428 -19.70 0.05 9.38
C PRO A 428 -18.69 0.62 10.37
N ASP A 429 -17.42 0.33 10.21
CA ASP A 429 -16.30 0.83 11.02
C ASP A 429 -15.47 1.93 10.34
N TYR A 430 -16.03 2.60 9.29
CA TYR A 430 -15.36 3.64 8.54
C TYR A 430 -15.32 4.95 9.33
N ALA A 431 -14.26 5.12 10.13
CA ALA A 431 -14.13 6.22 11.08
C ALA A 431 -14.26 7.62 10.43
N GLU A 432 -13.65 7.81 9.27
CA GLU A 432 -13.71 9.08 8.53
C GLU A 432 -15.14 9.43 8.08
N ALA A 433 -15.93 8.43 7.70
CA ALA A 433 -17.32 8.66 7.28
C ALA A 433 -18.23 9.01 8.48
N HIS A 434 -18.04 8.33 9.62
CA HIS A 434 -18.71 8.69 10.87
C HIS A 434 -18.35 10.10 11.32
N PHE A 435 -17.06 10.45 11.30
CA PHE A 435 -16.59 11.79 11.70
C PHE A 435 -17.11 12.90 10.77
N ALA A 436 -17.16 12.64 9.46
CA ALA A 436 -17.76 13.58 8.50
C ALA A 436 -19.27 13.77 8.75
N ARG A 437 -20.01 12.69 9.00
CA ARG A 437 -21.42 12.72 9.36
C ARG A 437 -21.67 13.43 10.70
N ALA A 438 -20.79 13.22 11.70
CA ALA A 438 -20.84 13.93 12.96
C ALA A 438 -20.77 15.45 12.76
N SER A 439 -19.82 15.90 11.93
CA SER A 439 -19.66 17.34 11.62
C SER A 439 -20.92 17.92 10.98
N LEU A 440 -21.61 17.14 10.12
CA LEU A 440 -22.88 17.54 9.52
C LEU A 440 -24.01 17.62 10.56
N TYR A 441 -24.13 16.65 11.47
CA TYR A 441 -25.13 16.75 12.56
C TYR A 441 -24.87 17.95 13.46
N LEU A 442 -23.61 18.20 13.82
CA LEU A 442 -23.24 19.31 14.71
C LEU A 442 -23.48 20.68 14.07
N ILE A 443 -23.22 20.84 12.75
CA ILE A 443 -23.49 22.12 12.05
C ILE A 443 -24.98 22.43 11.95
N GLU A 444 -25.83 21.41 11.87
CA GLU A 444 -27.29 21.53 11.87
C GLU A 444 -27.87 21.62 13.30
N GLY A 445 -27.05 21.56 14.35
CA GLY A 445 -27.47 21.62 15.75
C GLY A 445 -28.01 20.32 16.33
N ASP A 446 -27.89 19.22 15.63
CA ASP A 446 -28.26 17.91 16.14
C ASP A 446 -27.14 17.32 17.01
N PHE A 447 -26.97 17.91 18.17
CA PHE A 447 -25.93 17.49 19.13
C PHE A 447 -26.15 16.07 19.66
N ALA A 448 -27.40 15.62 19.74
CA ALA A 448 -27.73 14.29 20.26
C ALA A 448 -27.15 13.17 19.38
N ARG A 449 -27.21 13.33 18.05
CA ARG A 449 -26.58 12.40 17.10
C ARG A 449 -25.10 12.77 16.85
N GLY A 450 -24.77 14.04 16.87
CA GLY A 450 -23.43 14.53 16.53
C GLY A 450 -22.35 14.09 17.49
N TRP A 451 -22.53 14.22 18.81
CA TRP A 451 -21.48 13.91 19.77
C TRP A 451 -21.08 12.41 19.79
N PRO A 452 -22.00 11.46 19.80
CA PRO A 452 -21.61 10.03 19.73
C PRO A 452 -20.82 9.69 18.46
N GLU A 453 -21.21 10.25 17.33
CA GLU A 453 -20.50 10.09 16.06
C GLU A 453 -19.14 10.82 16.04
N TYR A 454 -19.02 11.94 16.75
CA TYR A 454 -17.77 12.70 16.85
C TYR A 454 -16.65 11.92 17.58
N GLU A 455 -16.99 10.94 18.40
CA GLU A 455 -16.02 10.08 19.07
C GLU A 455 -15.26 9.17 18.09
N TRP A 456 -15.78 8.95 16.88
CA TRP A 456 -15.07 8.20 15.85
C TRP A 456 -13.76 8.87 15.39
N ARG A 457 -13.57 10.18 15.64
CA ARG A 457 -12.30 10.87 15.42
C ARG A 457 -11.11 10.19 16.09
N LEU A 458 -11.35 9.50 17.22
CA LEU A 458 -10.34 8.77 17.98
C LEU A 458 -9.88 7.47 17.26
N ARG A 459 -10.65 7.00 16.28
CA ARG A 459 -10.37 5.82 15.44
C ARG A 459 -9.89 6.21 14.04
N ASP A 460 -10.01 7.47 13.65
CA ASP A 460 -9.50 7.99 12.39
C ASP A 460 -7.97 7.84 12.34
N ALA A 461 -7.44 7.11 11.35
CA ALA A 461 -6.01 6.81 11.26
C ALA A 461 -5.12 8.06 11.11
N GLN A 462 -5.66 9.15 10.54
CA GLN A 462 -4.92 10.40 10.37
C GLN A 462 -4.88 11.20 11.69
N LEU A 463 -5.97 11.17 12.46
CA LEU A 463 -6.10 11.87 13.73
C LEU A 463 -5.52 11.05 14.88
N ALA A 464 -5.69 9.75 14.90
CA ALA A 464 -5.25 8.83 15.95
C ALA A 464 -3.73 8.93 16.25
N ARG A 465 -2.91 9.25 15.24
CA ARG A 465 -1.46 9.49 15.42
C ARG A 465 -1.11 10.66 16.36
N HIS A 466 -2.06 11.56 16.60
CA HIS A 466 -1.89 12.69 17.51
C HIS A 466 -2.33 12.36 18.94
N TYR A 467 -2.96 11.19 19.15
CA TYR A 467 -3.41 10.75 20.46
C TYR A 467 -2.36 9.87 21.12
N ARG A 468 -2.09 10.17 22.40
CA ARG A 468 -1.22 9.33 23.22
C ARG A 468 -2.06 8.17 23.76
N PRO A 469 -1.61 6.93 23.63
CA PRO A 469 -2.29 5.80 24.25
C PRO A 469 -2.09 5.84 25.76
N PHE A 470 -3.17 5.65 26.51
CA PHE A 470 -3.17 5.53 27.96
C PHE A 470 -3.66 4.15 28.36
N THR A 471 -3.13 3.61 29.47
CA THR A 471 -3.59 2.35 30.05
C THR A 471 -4.81 2.54 30.97
N GLN A 472 -4.99 3.77 31.47
CA GLN A 472 -6.12 4.14 32.30
C GLN A 472 -7.40 4.26 31.49
N PRO A 473 -8.56 3.90 32.07
CA PRO A 473 -9.85 3.93 31.38
C PRO A 473 -10.22 5.36 30.97
N THR A 474 -10.90 5.44 29.80
CA THR A 474 -11.50 6.70 29.33
C THR A 474 -12.81 6.94 30.08
N TRP A 475 -12.94 8.14 30.71
CA TRP A 475 -14.21 8.57 31.29
C TRP A 475 -15.10 9.21 30.24
N GLN A 476 -16.33 8.70 30.13
CA GLN A 476 -17.33 9.14 29.15
C GLN A 476 -18.60 9.71 29.80
N GLY A 477 -18.53 10.12 31.07
CA GLY A 477 -19.66 10.69 31.80
C GLY A 477 -20.52 9.66 32.56
N ASP A 478 -20.17 8.39 32.50
CA ASP A 478 -20.95 7.22 32.95
C ASP A 478 -20.61 6.75 34.36
N THR A 479 -19.48 7.17 34.92
CA THR A 479 -18.99 6.74 36.22
C THR A 479 -18.80 7.93 37.17
N PRO A 480 -19.05 7.76 38.52
CA PRO A 480 -18.75 8.76 39.54
C PRO A 480 -17.25 9.12 39.57
N LEU A 481 -16.96 10.38 39.86
CA LEU A 481 -15.61 10.91 39.89
C LEU A 481 -15.15 11.31 41.29
N ASP A 482 -16.00 11.16 42.33
CA ASP A 482 -15.68 11.55 43.69
C ASP A 482 -14.35 10.95 44.15
N GLY A 483 -13.42 11.82 44.54
CA GLY A 483 -12.09 11.46 45.04
C GLY A 483 -11.12 10.92 43.99
N ARG A 484 -11.50 10.86 42.72
CA ARG A 484 -10.66 10.39 41.62
C ARG A 484 -9.84 11.54 41.02
N THR A 485 -8.66 11.21 40.53
CA THR A 485 -7.86 12.12 39.69
C THR A 485 -8.14 11.83 38.21
N VAL A 486 -8.59 12.85 37.50
CA VAL A 486 -8.92 12.76 36.06
C VAL A 486 -7.90 13.55 35.26
N LEU A 487 -7.24 12.91 34.31
CA LEU A 487 -6.45 13.60 33.30
C LEU A 487 -7.37 14.06 32.16
N ILE A 488 -7.50 15.37 31.96
CA ILE A 488 -8.09 15.95 30.74
C ILE A 488 -6.94 16.44 29.87
N HIS A 489 -6.91 16.00 28.62
CA HIS A 489 -5.81 16.36 27.73
C HIS A 489 -6.30 17.02 26.46
N ALA A 490 -5.62 18.11 26.06
CA ALA A 490 -5.87 18.79 24.80
C ALA A 490 -5.45 17.91 23.61
N GLU A 491 -6.25 17.90 22.56
CA GLU A 491 -6.07 17.03 21.38
C GLU A 491 -5.55 17.80 20.16
N GLN A 492 -6.26 18.81 19.76
CA GLN A 492 -6.13 19.49 18.47
C GLN A 492 -5.58 20.92 18.62
N GLY A 493 -6.21 21.90 17.96
CA GLY A 493 -5.75 23.27 17.92
C GLY A 493 -5.98 24.08 19.21
N PHE A 494 -5.41 25.27 19.26
CA PHE A 494 -5.63 26.21 20.38
C PHE A 494 -7.09 26.61 20.52
N GLY A 495 -7.80 26.81 19.38
CA GLY A 495 -9.22 27.14 19.38
C GLY A 495 -10.08 26.11 20.10
N ASP A 496 -9.79 24.82 19.89
CA ASP A 496 -10.50 23.73 20.54
C ASP A 496 -10.28 23.75 22.06
N THR A 497 -9.04 23.96 22.48
CA THR A 497 -8.70 24.03 23.89
C THR A 497 -9.39 25.24 24.55
N LEU A 498 -9.36 26.41 23.89
CA LEU A 498 -10.03 27.61 24.36
C LEU A 498 -11.57 27.45 24.44
N GLN A 499 -12.17 26.76 23.51
CA GLN A 499 -13.61 26.53 23.51
C GLN A 499 -14.05 25.55 24.57
N PHE A 500 -13.39 24.38 24.65
CA PHE A 500 -13.85 23.25 25.46
C PHE A 500 -13.30 23.24 26.88
N CYS A 501 -12.31 24.09 27.23
CA CYS A 501 -11.87 24.23 28.61
C CYS A 501 -12.99 24.67 29.58
N ARG A 502 -14.11 25.20 29.06
CA ARG A 502 -15.33 25.52 29.83
C ARG A 502 -15.95 24.32 30.55
N TYR A 503 -15.67 23.11 30.09
CA TYR A 503 -16.13 21.87 30.72
C TYR A 503 -15.23 21.43 31.89
N VAL A 504 -13.98 21.87 31.94
CA VAL A 504 -13.01 21.43 32.95
C VAL A 504 -13.48 21.70 34.38
N PRO A 505 -14.01 22.90 34.70
CA PRO A 505 -14.59 23.17 36.02
C PRO A 505 -15.79 22.28 36.37
N LEU A 506 -16.56 21.87 35.35
CA LEU A 506 -17.72 20.96 35.54
C LEU A 506 -17.29 19.53 35.91
N VAL A 507 -16.15 19.07 35.41
CA VAL A 507 -15.55 17.80 35.85
C VAL A 507 -15.07 17.92 37.29
N ALA A 508 -14.40 19.01 37.67
CA ALA A 508 -13.99 19.27 39.05
C ALA A 508 -15.20 19.34 40.00
N ALA A 509 -16.31 19.95 39.57
CA ALA A 509 -17.55 20.05 40.34
C ALA A 509 -18.22 18.67 40.62
N ARG A 510 -17.80 17.61 39.87
CA ARG A 510 -18.21 16.21 40.16
C ARG A 510 -17.34 15.51 41.20
N GLY A 511 -16.58 16.27 42.01
CA GLY A 511 -15.73 15.73 43.07
C GLY A 511 -14.37 15.21 42.60
N ALA A 512 -14.01 15.43 41.34
CA ALA A 512 -12.71 15.05 40.79
C ALA A 512 -11.60 16.05 41.13
N ARG A 513 -10.38 15.53 41.35
CA ARG A 513 -9.17 16.30 41.14
C ARG A 513 -8.82 16.25 39.65
N VAL A 514 -8.77 17.43 39.02
CA VAL A 514 -8.51 17.49 37.57
C VAL A 514 -7.04 17.86 37.34
N VAL A 515 -6.38 17.06 36.50
CA VAL A 515 -5.10 17.39 35.85
C VAL A 515 -5.41 17.78 34.44
N PHE A 516 -5.21 19.03 34.04
CA PHE A 516 -5.50 19.52 32.71
C PHE A 516 -4.20 19.77 31.93
N GLU A 517 -3.92 18.88 30.99
CA GLU A 517 -2.78 18.98 30.07
C GLU A 517 -3.14 19.83 28.86
N VAL A 518 -2.42 20.94 28.65
CA VAL A 518 -2.65 21.88 27.56
C VAL A 518 -1.38 22.15 26.76
N GLN A 519 -1.53 22.78 25.60
CA GLN A 519 -0.39 23.31 24.84
C GLN A 519 0.37 24.34 25.69
N PRO A 520 1.72 24.37 25.64
CA PRO A 520 2.54 25.28 26.50
C PRO A 520 2.11 26.75 26.44
N GLN A 521 1.68 27.24 25.26
CA GLN A 521 1.25 28.61 25.01
C GLN A 521 -0.06 29.00 25.73
N LEU A 522 -0.86 28.02 26.15
CA LEU A 522 -2.13 28.22 26.86
C LEU A 522 -2.00 28.07 28.37
N ARG A 523 -0.90 27.54 28.90
CA ARG A 523 -0.76 27.19 30.31
C ARG A 523 -1.06 28.37 31.26
N ALA A 524 -0.47 29.52 30.99
CA ALA A 524 -0.64 30.71 31.85
C ALA A 524 -2.10 31.18 31.88
N LEU A 525 -2.77 31.19 30.74
CA LEU A 525 -4.17 31.55 30.63
C LEU A 525 -5.11 30.56 31.34
N MET A 526 -4.87 29.23 31.15
CA MET A 526 -5.69 28.18 31.74
C MET A 526 -5.57 28.12 33.28
N ALA A 527 -4.52 28.67 33.86
CA ALA A 527 -4.40 28.81 35.32
C ALA A 527 -5.50 29.70 35.94
N SER A 528 -6.23 30.45 35.13
CA SER A 528 -7.39 31.27 35.58
C SER A 528 -8.70 30.45 35.73
N LEU A 529 -8.72 29.18 35.32
CA LEU A 529 -9.90 28.31 35.44
C LEU A 529 -10.27 28.07 36.91
N PRO A 530 -11.56 28.19 37.29
CA PRO A 530 -12.00 27.93 38.65
C PRO A 530 -12.01 26.44 39.01
N GLY A 531 -11.90 26.13 40.29
CA GLY A 531 -12.01 24.76 40.79
C GLY A 531 -10.66 24.13 41.15
N SER A 532 -10.69 22.84 41.51
CA SER A 532 -9.48 22.03 41.79
C SER A 532 -8.86 21.50 40.47
N VAL A 533 -8.18 22.40 39.75
CA VAL A 533 -7.58 22.12 38.44
C VAL A 533 -6.08 22.36 38.49
N ASP A 534 -5.30 21.30 38.30
CA ASP A 534 -3.85 21.39 38.17
C ASP A 534 -3.52 21.49 36.67
N VAL A 535 -3.08 22.66 36.22
CA VAL A 535 -2.75 22.89 34.80
C VAL A 535 -1.29 22.56 34.52
N ILE A 536 -1.04 21.62 33.60
CA ILE A 536 0.30 21.22 33.15
C ILE A 536 0.47 21.47 31.66
N ALA A 537 1.69 21.72 31.22
CA ALA A 537 1.99 21.85 29.81
C ALA A 537 2.27 20.48 29.18
N ARG A 538 1.87 20.30 27.94
CA ARG A 538 2.22 19.11 27.13
C ARG A 538 3.74 18.95 27.08
N GLY A 539 4.22 17.75 27.45
CA GLY A 539 5.64 17.43 27.56
C GLY A 539 6.18 17.48 29.01
N GLU A 540 5.44 18.04 29.98
CA GLU A 540 5.78 17.91 31.38
C GLU A 540 5.42 16.50 31.92
N PRO A 541 6.09 16.04 33.00
CA PRO A 541 5.76 14.75 33.61
C PRO A 541 4.30 14.72 34.10
N LEU A 542 3.56 13.66 33.72
CA LEU A 542 2.21 13.47 34.20
C LEU A 542 2.20 12.95 35.64
N PRO A 543 1.42 13.57 36.55
CA PRO A 543 1.15 12.99 37.85
C PRO A 543 0.33 11.69 37.72
N ALA A 544 0.20 10.91 38.79
CA ALA A 544 -0.68 9.74 38.78
C ALA A 544 -2.15 10.18 38.62
N PHE A 545 -2.90 9.44 37.83
CA PHE A 545 -4.34 9.65 37.57
C PHE A 545 -5.08 8.30 37.44
N ASP A 546 -6.37 8.32 37.77
CA ASP A 546 -7.22 7.13 37.81
C ASP A 546 -7.93 6.86 36.46
N CYS A 547 -8.28 7.93 35.75
CA CYS A 547 -8.92 7.86 34.45
C CYS A 547 -8.53 9.09 33.62
N GLN A 548 -8.78 9.01 32.31
CA GLN A 548 -8.50 10.12 31.41
C GLN A 548 -9.70 10.42 30.50
N THR A 549 -9.73 11.61 29.92
CA THR A 549 -10.67 11.96 28.87
C THR A 549 -10.04 12.99 27.92
N PRO A 550 -10.20 12.79 26.59
CA PRO A 550 -9.87 13.83 25.63
C PRO A 550 -10.79 15.03 25.82
N LEU A 551 -10.25 16.23 25.72
CA LEU A 551 -11.02 17.46 25.96
C LEU A 551 -12.28 17.58 25.08
N LEU A 552 -12.21 17.20 23.81
CA LEU A 552 -13.32 17.26 22.86
C LEU A 552 -14.33 16.12 23.05
N SER A 553 -14.13 15.19 23.97
CA SER A 553 -15.12 14.18 24.36
C SER A 553 -16.01 14.65 25.50
N LEU A 554 -15.69 15.77 26.15
CA LEU A 554 -16.50 16.31 27.26
C LEU A 554 -17.93 16.69 26.85
N PRO A 555 -18.20 17.31 25.68
CA PRO A 555 -19.58 17.53 25.26
C PRO A 555 -20.41 16.25 25.19
N HIS A 556 -19.83 15.14 24.71
CA HIS A 556 -20.46 13.84 24.72
C HIS A 556 -20.70 13.34 26.16
N ALA A 557 -19.68 13.39 27.02
CA ALA A 557 -19.75 12.96 28.41
C ALA A 557 -20.81 13.74 29.22
N PHE A 558 -21.01 15.01 28.90
CA PHE A 558 -22.03 15.87 29.52
C PHE A 558 -23.39 15.86 28.77
N ARG A 559 -23.52 15.11 27.66
CA ARG A 559 -24.71 15.05 26.81
C ARG A 559 -25.20 16.45 26.42
N THR A 560 -24.25 17.30 26.00
CA THR A 560 -24.50 18.69 25.69
C THR A 560 -25.46 18.83 24.51
N ASP A 561 -26.50 19.62 24.69
CA ASP A 561 -27.36 20.17 23.64
C ASP A 561 -27.25 21.70 23.62
N GLU A 562 -27.94 22.36 22.71
CA GLU A 562 -27.87 23.82 22.59
C GLU A 562 -28.23 24.56 23.90
N ALA A 563 -29.24 24.04 24.62
CA ALA A 563 -29.71 24.65 25.87
C ALA A 563 -28.76 24.40 27.07
N THR A 564 -27.96 23.35 26.99
CA THR A 564 -27.05 22.91 28.07
C THR A 564 -25.58 23.23 27.77
N ILE A 565 -25.29 23.94 26.69
CA ILE A 565 -23.93 24.49 26.45
C ILE A 565 -23.51 25.29 27.68
N PRO A 566 -22.38 24.96 28.33
CA PRO A 566 -21.93 25.73 29.49
C PRO A 566 -21.55 27.16 29.08
N HIS A 567 -22.42 28.12 29.37
CA HIS A 567 -22.18 29.54 29.09
C HIS A 567 -22.62 30.39 30.27
N ALA A 568 -21.71 30.87 31.06
CA ALA A 568 -21.95 31.83 32.11
C ALA A 568 -21.35 33.21 31.77
N GLY A 569 -21.31 33.55 30.46
CA GLY A 569 -20.54 34.72 30.01
C GLY A 569 -19.06 34.38 29.85
N ALA A 570 -18.17 35.17 30.45
CA ALA A 570 -16.75 34.89 30.45
C ALA A 570 -16.43 33.67 31.34
N TYR A 571 -15.64 32.74 30.84
CA TYR A 571 -15.11 31.61 31.61
C TYR A 571 -13.58 31.55 31.64
N LEU A 572 -12.93 32.40 30.86
CA LEU A 572 -11.51 32.73 30.98
C LEU A 572 -11.36 34.21 31.34
N HIS A 573 -10.28 34.53 32.00
CA HIS A 573 -10.03 35.90 32.51
C HIS A 573 -8.63 36.34 32.13
N ALA A 574 -8.53 37.58 31.63
CA ALA A 574 -7.26 38.24 31.39
C ALA A 574 -6.62 38.65 32.72
N ASP A 575 -5.30 38.61 32.83
CA ASP A 575 -4.57 39.14 33.94
C ASP A 575 -4.70 40.68 33.98
N PRO A 576 -5.27 41.25 35.03
CA PRO A 576 -5.46 42.71 35.13
C PRO A 576 -4.15 43.53 35.13
N GLN A 577 -3.02 42.94 35.56
CA GLN A 577 -1.73 43.61 35.54
C GLN A 577 -1.21 43.68 34.08
N ARG A 578 -1.29 42.56 33.33
CA ARG A 578 -0.91 42.57 31.93
C ARG A 578 -1.84 43.46 31.09
N THR A 579 -3.13 43.51 31.41
CA THR A 579 -4.08 44.41 30.73
C THR A 579 -3.69 45.88 30.90
N ARG A 580 -3.35 46.31 32.11
CA ARG A 580 -2.84 47.69 32.38
C ARG A 580 -1.53 47.98 31.63
N GLN A 581 -0.65 47.01 31.47
CA GLN A 581 0.56 47.19 30.66
C GLN A 581 0.24 47.43 29.20
N TRP A 582 -0.75 46.67 28.64
CA TRP A 582 -1.23 46.90 27.27
C TRP A 582 -1.92 48.24 27.11
N GLU A 583 -2.77 48.67 28.07
CA GLU A 583 -3.38 49.99 28.05
C GLU A 583 -2.32 51.09 28.03
N ALA A 584 -1.27 50.98 28.82
CA ALA A 584 -0.16 51.93 28.83
C ALA A 584 0.62 51.96 27.51
N LEU A 585 0.85 50.77 26.89
CA LEU A 585 1.53 50.67 25.61
C LEU A 585 0.67 51.27 24.47
N LEU A 586 -0.64 51.03 24.47
CA LEU A 586 -1.56 51.57 23.50
C LEU A 586 -1.82 53.09 23.66
N GLY A 587 -1.39 53.69 24.79
CA GLY A 587 -1.49 55.12 25.06
C GLY A 587 -2.88 55.67 25.34
N GLU A 588 -3.08 56.96 25.13
CA GLU A 588 -4.35 57.62 25.37
C GLU A 588 -5.45 57.12 24.40
N ARG A 589 -6.62 56.78 24.95
CA ARG A 589 -7.78 56.28 24.15
C ARG A 589 -8.55 57.45 23.59
N ARG A 590 -8.41 57.70 22.30
CA ARG A 590 -9.09 58.78 21.57
C ARG A 590 -10.16 58.24 20.62
N ARG A 591 -10.06 56.97 20.24
CA ARG A 591 -10.97 56.29 19.28
C ARG A 591 -11.27 54.88 19.81
N PRO A 592 -12.30 54.24 19.27
CA PRO A 592 -12.54 52.84 19.54
C PRO A 592 -11.32 52.00 19.08
N ARG A 593 -10.89 51.07 19.91
CA ARG A 593 -9.75 50.16 19.64
C ARG A 593 -10.29 48.84 19.12
N ILE A 594 -9.94 48.47 17.91
CA ILE A 594 -10.41 47.23 17.28
C ILE A 594 -9.26 46.31 16.93
N GLY A 595 -9.32 45.07 17.46
CA GLY A 595 -8.35 44.02 17.17
C GLY A 595 -8.70 43.28 15.88
N LEU A 596 -7.72 43.02 15.03
CA LEU A 596 -7.88 42.31 13.77
C LEU A 596 -7.08 41.02 13.74
N ALA A 597 -7.74 39.90 13.35
CA ALA A 597 -7.09 38.65 12.99
C ALA A 597 -7.73 38.08 11.71
N TRP A 598 -6.98 38.07 10.60
CA TRP A 598 -7.51 37.76 9.28
C TRP A 598 -7.08 36.40 8.72
N ALA A 599 -6.25 35.66 9.42
CA ALA A 599 -5.76 34.37 8.98
C ALA A 599 -5.61 33.37 10.13
N GLY A 600 -5.90 32.12 9.83
CA GLY A 600 -5.70 30.99 10.74
C GLY A 600 -4.32 30.34 10.59
N ASN A 601 -4.20 29.10 11.11
CA ASN A 601 -2.99 28.29 10.93
C ASN A 601 -2.88 27.83 9.44
N PRO A 602 -1.78 28.14 8.73
CA PRO A 602 -1.59 27.78 7.32
C PRO A 602 -1.50 26.26 7.08
N GLU A 603 -1.19 25.48 8.11
CA GLU A 603 -1.16 24.02 8.00
C GLU A 603 -2.56 23.38 8.11
N HIS A 604 -3.57 24.15 8.46
CA HIS A 604 -4.92 23.64 8.53
C HIS A 604 -5.49 23.38 7.14
N ARG A 605 -6.07 22.18 6.94
CA ARG A 605 -6.59 21.74 5.63
C ARG A 605 -7.53 22.75 4.97
N ASN A 606 -8.41 23.41 5.74
CA ASN A 606 -9.38 24.40 5.28
C ASN A 606 -8.89 25.85 5.43
N ASP A 607 -7.58 26.09 5.57
CA ASP A 607 -7.06 27.42 5.79
C ASP A 607 -7.32 28.38 4.61
N HIS A 608 -7.22 27.86 3.40
CA HIS A 608 -7.47 28.60 2.17
C HIS A 608 -8.90 29.20 2.11
N ASN A 609 -9.88 28.52 2.70
CA ASN A 609 -11.28 28.95 2.69
C ASN A 609 -11.58 29.94 3.84
N ARG A 610 -10.98 29.75 5.03
CA ARG A 610 -11.27 30.56 6.22
C ARG A 610 -10.36 31.78 6.41
N SER A 611 -9.24 31.87 5.70
CA SER A 611 -8.30 32.98 5.80
C SER A 611 -8.54 34.02 4.70
N ILE A 612 -8.44 35.30 5.07
CA ILE A 612 -8.67 36.44 4.18
C ILE A 612 -7.31 37.02 3.75
N ASP A 613 -7.16 37.38 2.47
CA ASP A 613 -6.03 38.22 2.03
C ASP A 613 -6.17 39.60 2.69
N PHE A 614 -5.12 40.04 3.39
CA PHE A 614 -5.13 41.31 4.11
C PHE A 614 -5.56 42.51 3.24
N ALA A 615 -5.25 42.50 1.95
CA ALA A 615 -5.67 43.55 1.01
C ALA A 615 -7.20 43.74 0.94
N ARG A 616 -7.98 42.67 1.17
CA ARG A 616 -9.45 42.76 1.14
C ARG A 616 -10.03 43.50 2.32
N LEU A 617 -9.28 43.71 3.40
CA LEU A 617 -9.70 44.49 4.57
C LEU A 617 -9.59 46.00 4.38
N ALA A 618 -8.93 46.45 3.30
CA ALA A 618 -8.74 47.89 3.01
C ALA A 618 -10.01 48.76 3.15
N PRO A 619 -11.24 48.31 2.76
CA PRO A 619 -12.45 49.11 2.93
C PRO A 619 -12.79 49.42 4.41
N LEU A 620 -12.23 48.71 5.39
CA LEU A 620 -12.45 48.99 6.81
C LEU A 620 -11.56 50.13 7.32
N PHE A 621 -10.44 50.39 6.70
CA PHE A 621 -9.42 51.30 7.22
C PHE A 621 -9.74 52.79 7.02
N ASP A 622 -10.84 53.12 6.32
CA ASP A 622 -11.37 54.46 6.23
C ASP A 622 -12.19 54.90 7.47
N LEU A 623 -12.45 53.96 8.38
CA LEU A 623 -13.23 54.21 9.59
C LEU A 623 -12.32 54.84 10.70
N ASP A 624 -12.92 55.75 11.48
CA ASP A 624 -12.21 56.48 12.55
C ASP A 624 -12.02 55.64 13.82
N VAL A 625 -11.14 54.67 13.74
CA VAL A 625 -10.82 53.68 14.78
C VAL A 625 -9.30 53.43 14.89
N ASP A 626 -8.84 53.03 16.05
CA ASP A 626 -7.48 52.52 16.25
C ASP A 626 -7.45 51.02 15.96
N TRP A 627 -6.86 50.64 14.83
CA TRP A 627 -6.74 49.25 14.41
C TRP A 627 -5.51 48.62 15.02
N ILE A 628 -5.63 47.43 15.66
CA ILE A 628 -4.56 46.71 16.34
C ILE A 628 -4.49 45.30 15.72
N SER A 629 -3.30 44.86 15.30
CA SER A 629 -3.08 43.51 14.79
C SER A 629 -3.02 42.50 15.94
N LEU A 630 -3.92 41.52 15.91
CA LEU A 630 -3.88 40.32 16.75
C LEU A 630 -3.30 39.12 15.98
N GLN A 631 -2.83 39.33 14.72
CA GLN A 631 -2.35 38.28 13.85
C GLN A 631 -0.93 37.86 14.23
N LYS A 632 -0.75 36.58 14.65
CA LYS A 632 0.56 35.99 14.93
C LYS A 632 0.57 34.52 14.47
N PRO A 633 1.52 34.11 13.61
CA PRO A 633 2.45 34.96 12.86
C PRO A 633 1.76 35.77 11.75
N VAL A 634 2.36 36.87 11.35
CA VAL A 634 1.99 37.58 10.14
C VAL A 634 2.58 36.85 8.94
N ARG A 635 1.76 36.58 7.92
CA ARG A 635 2.22 35.86 6.72
C ARG A 635 3.08 36.77 5.85
N GLU A 636 4.10 36.23 5.22
CA GLU A 636 5.05 36.96 4.38
C GLU A 636 4.32 37.77 3.27
N ARG A 637 3.30 37.16 2.62
CA ARG A 637 2.49 37.81 1.58
C ARG A 637 1.72 39.06 2.06
N ASP A 638 1.42 39.14 3.36
CA ASP A 638 0.63 40.22 3.97
C ASP A 638 1.54 41.31 4.56
N ALA A 639 2.77 41.00 4.87
CA ALA A 639 3.70 41.85 5.65
C ALA A 639 3.90 43.23 5.03
N ALA A 640 4.14 43.29 3.70
CA ALA A 640 4.37 44.55 3.00
C ALA A 640 3.14 45.47 3.00
N ARG A 641 1.95 44.93 2.88
CA ARG A 641 0.68 45.68 2.90
C ARG A 641 0.30 46.10 4.32
N LEU A 642 0.50 45.23 5.30
CA LEU A 642 0.29 45.55 6.69
C LEU A 642 1.17 46.71 7.15
N ALA A 643 2.42 46.77 6.71
CA ALA A 643 3.34 47.87 7.04
C ALA A 643 2.89 49.25 6.50
N GLN A 644 2.03 49.27 5.48
CA GLN A 644 1.48 50.50 4.87
C GLN A 644 0.08 50.84 5.36
N ALA A 645 -0.59 49.93 6.08
CA ALA A 645 -1.92 50.10 6.60
C ALA A 645 -1.91 50.88 7.93
N PRO A 646 -3.00 51.57 8.30
CA PRO A 646 -3.16 52.27 9.60
C PRO A 646 -3.47 51.23 10.69
N VAL A 647 -2.67 50.16 10.81
CA VAL A 647 -2.84 49.11 11.79
C VAL A 647 -1.60 49.02 12.69
N LEU A 648 -1.79 49.21 13.96
CA LEU A 648 -0.71 49.06 14.95
C LEU A 648 -0.30 47.58 15.05
N ARG A 649 0.99 47.34 14.82
CA ARG A 649 1.60 46.01 14.98
C ARG A 649 2.10 45.85 16.39
N VAL A 650 1.78 44.71 17.03
CA VAL A 650 2.20 44.33 18.36
C VAL A 650 2.62 42.87 18.46
N ASP A 651 2.89 42.27 17.29
CA ASP A 651 3.21 40.84 17.17
C ASP A 651 4.56 40.46 17.86
N ASP A 652 5.49 41.41 17.97
CA ASP A 652 6.77 41.18 18.69
C ASP A 652 6.58 41.17 20.22
N GLU A 653 5.61 41.90 20.75
CA GLU A 653 5.31 42.00 22.17
C GLU A 653 4.41 40.89 22.68
N LEU A 654 3.68 40.19 21.79
CA LEU A 654 2.82 39.07 22.16
C LEU A 654 3.65 37.82 22.45
N GLY A 655 3.71 37.39 23.71
CA GLY A 655 4.42 36.18 24.12
C GLY A 655 3.55 34.92 24.03
N ASP A 656 2.49 34.90 24.83
CA ASP A 656 1.56 33.75 24.94
C ASP A 656 0.09 34.17 24.83
N PHE A 657 -0.83 33.23 25.01
CA PHE A 657 -2.26 33.52 24.96
C PHE A 657 -2.77 34.32 26.16
N ALA A 658 -2.03 34.37 27.28
CA ALA A 658 -2.36 35.25 28.37
C ALA A 658 -2.05 36.73 28.03
N ASP A 659 -1.01 36.99 27.24
CA ASP A 659 -0.75 38.33 26.70
C ASP A 659 -1.80 38.73 25.67
N THR A 660 -2.19 37.80 24.77
CA THR A 660 -3.25 38.05 23.83
C THR A 660 -4.60 38.33 24.51
N ALA A 661 -4.91 37.59 25.62
CA ALA A 661 -6.10 37.81 26.41
C ALA A 661 -6.08 39.19 27.08
N ALA A 662 -4.93 39.60 27.61
CA ALA A 662 -4.73 40.90 28.23
C ALA A 662 -4.86 42.05 27.21
N LEU A 663 -4.31 41.90 26.03
CA LEU A 663 -4.48 42.87 24.95
C LEU A 663 -5.95 42.95 24.54
N ILE A 664 -6.68 41.82 24.35
CA ILE A 664 -8.11 41.81 24.03
C ILE A 664 -8.89 42.59 25.14
N GLY A 665 -8.52 42.42 26.40
CA GLY A 665 -9.13 43.17 27.52
C GLY A 665 -8.98 44.71 27.42
N ALA A 666 -7.99 45.22 26.68
CA ALA A 666 -7.76 46.65 26.43
C ALA A 666 -8.45 47.16 25.14
N LEU A 667 -9.16 46.33 24.41
CA LEU A 667 -9.86 46.65 23.15
C LEU A 667 -11.35 46.85 23.40
N ASP A 668 -12.09 47.39 22.41
CA ASP A 668 -13.54 47.49 22.41
C ASP A 668 -14.23 46.36 21.64
N LEU A 669 -13.55 45.88 20.62
CA LEU A 669 -14.08 44.86 19.69
C LEU A 669 -12.93 44.07 19.12
N VAL A 670 -13.16 42.77 18.90
CA VAL A 670 -12.28 41.92 18.11
C VAL A 670 -13.04 41.57 16.80
N ILE A 671 -12.41 41.74 15.65
CA ILE A 671 -12.88 41.24 14.35
C ILE A 671 -11.89 40.16 13.89
N ALA A 672 -12.35 38.93 13.78
CA ALA A 672 -11.48 37.81 13.46
C ALA A 672 -12.15 36.84 12.48
N VAL A 673 -11.34 36.17 11.67
CA VAL A 673 -11.80 34.95 11.00
C VAL A 673 -11.94 33.82 12.02
N ASP A 674 -12.49 32.68 11.61
CA ASP A 674 -12.52 31.46 12.43
C ASP A 674 -11.10 31.01 12.82
N SER A 675 -10.69 31.41 14.01
CA SER A 675 -9.32 31.23 14.52
C SER A 675 -9.30 31.19 16.05
N ALA A 676 -8.17 30.81 16.63
CA ALA A 676 -7.99 30.81 18.08
C ALA A 676 -8.28 32.18 18.73
N VAL A 677 -8.05 33.28 18.03
CA VAL A 677 -8.35 34.66 18.54
C VAL A 677 -9.85 34.87 18.70
N ALA A 678 -10.68 34.38 17.75
CA ALA A 678 -12.13 34.44 17.86
C ALA A 678 -12.63 33.66 19.09
N HIS A 679 -12.12 32.43 19.28
CA HIS A 679 -12.45 31.61 20.45
C HIS A 679 -11.98 32.22 21.78
N LEU A 680 -10.79 32.84 21.78
CA LEU A 680 -10.29 33.53 22.97
C LEU A 680 -11.17 34.72 23.35
N ALA A 681 -11.49 35.58 22.37
CA ALA A 681 -12.36 36.73 22.61
C ALA A 681 -13.74 36.31 23.16
N GLY A 682 -14.33 35.26 22.54
CA GLY A 682 -15.58 34.68 23.03
C GLY A 682 -15.46 34.08 24.45
N ALA A 683 -14.35 33.40 24.79
CA ALA A 683 -14.10 32.81 26.07
C ALA A 683 -13.93 33.88 27.19
N LEU A 684 -13.37 35.03 26.82
CA LEU A 684 -13.26 36.20 27.71
C LEU A 684 -14.59 36.96 27.85
N GLY A 685 -15.66 36.56 27.14
CA GLY A 685 -16.93 37.30 27.07
C GLY A 685 -16.81 38.66 26.38
N HIS A 686 -15.71 38.86 25.64
CA HIS A 686 -15.46 40.12 24.92
C HIS A 686 -16.22 40.17 23.62
N ALA A 687 -16.64 41.37 23.20
CA ALA A 687 -17.32 41.56 21.91
C ALA A 687 -16.44 41.06 20.75
N VAL A 688 -16.98 40.13 19.99
CA VAL A 688 -16.25 39.53 18.87
C VAL A 688 -17.14 39.39 17.63
N TRP A 689 -16.65 39.88 16.51
CA TRP A 689 -17.27 39.71 15.20
C TRP A 689 -16.47 38.69 14.40
N VAL A 690 -17.12 37.61 14.03
CA VAL A 690 -16.46 36.50 13.34
C VAL A 690 -16.85 36.51 11.88
N LEU A 691 -15.82 36.61 11.01
CA LEU A 691 -15.98 36.48 9.57
C LEU A 691 -15.86 34.99 9.20
N LEU A 692 -16.92 34.46 8.59
CA LEU A 692 -17.05 33.03 8.33
C LEU A 692 -17.11 32.73 6.83
N PRO A 693 -16.40 31.65 6.40
CA PRO A 693 -16.55 31.14 5.04
C PRO A 693 -17.91 30.46 4.83
N GLU A 694 -18.21 30.14 3.58
CA GLU A 694 -19.31 29.24 3.22
C GLU A 694 -18.72 27.97 2.54
N PRO A 695 -18.98 26.77 3.03
CA PRO A 695 -19.61 26.48 4.33
C PRO A 695 -18.72 26.81 5.53
N ALA A 696 -19.35 27.21 6.62
CA ALA A 696 -18.65 27.45 7.87
C ALA A 696 -18.33 26.11 8.60
N GLU A 697 -17.48 26.18 9.58
CA GLU A 697 -17.19 25.07 10.47
C GLU A 697 -18.35 24.85 11.47
N TRP A 698 -18.59 23.63 11.91
CA TRP A 698 -19.76 23.24 12.70
C TRP A 698 -19.97 24.04 13.99
N ARG A 699 -18.92 24.58 14.61
CA ARG A 699 -18.99 25.40 15.84
C ARG A 699 -19.83 26.66 15.66
N TRP A 700 -19.86 27.18 14.47
CA TRP A 700 -20.59 28.41 14.14
C TRP A 700 -21.99 28.14 13.56
N MET A 701 -22.36 26.87 13.45
CA MET A 701 -23.62 26.41 12.85
C MET A 701 -23.83 26.96 11.43
N ARG A 702 -24.94 26.66 10.80
CA ARG A 702 -25.10 26.94 9.37
C ARG A 702 -25.65 28.34 9.05
N THR A 703 -26.72 28.79 9.72
CA THR A 703 -27.53 29.94 9.26
C THR A 703 -27.59 31.08 10.26
N ARG A 704 -27.07 30.93 11.46
CA ARG A 704 -27.19 31.92 12.54
C ARG A 704 -26.30 33.14 12.34
N GLY A 705 -26.76 34.30 12.83
CA GLY A 705 -25.96 35.52 12.96
C GLY A 705 -25.34 35.71 14.35
N ASP A 706 -25.63 34.79 15.30
CA ASP A 706 -25.12 34.71 16.68
C ASP A 706 -24.46 33.32 16.90
N SER A 707 -23.88 33.13 18.07
CA SER A 707 -23.28 31.82 18.43
C SER A 707 -23.86 31.30 19.75
N PRO A 708 -24.31 30.03 19.81
CA PRO A 708 -24.73 29.43 21.08
C PRO A 708 -23.57 29.19 22.01
N TRP A 709 -22.35 29.13 21.48
CA TRP A 709 -21.11 28.95 22.25
C TRP A 709 -20.62 30.25 22.88
N TYR A 710 -20.86 31.40 22.25
CA TYR A 710 -20.35 32.72 22.67
C TYR A 710 -21.41 33.77 22.53
N PRO A 711 -22.11 34.11 23.63
CA PRO A 711 -23.18 35.14 23.59
C PRO A 711 -22.70 36.52 23.12
N SER A 712 -21.40 36.81 23.27
CA SER A 712 -20.77 38.07 22.82
C SER A 712 -20.42 38.08 21.32
N ALA A 713 -20.59 36.95 20.62
CA ALA A 713 -20.21 36.84 19.22
C ALA A 713 -21.32 37.27 18.27
N ARG A 714 -20.92 37.99 17.21
CA ARG A 714 -21.74 38.26 16.04
C ARG A 714 -21.06 37.66 14.80
N LEU A 715 -21.85 36.95 13.96
CA LEU A 715 -21.33 36.20 12.83
C LEU A 715 -21.61 36.92 11.52
N PHE A 716 -20.59 37.07 10.67
CA PHE A 716 -20.66 37.65 9.35
C PHE A 716 -20.22 36.62 8.34
N ARG A 717 -21.17 36.15 7.51
CA ARG A 717 -20.96 35.03 6.59
C ARG A 717 -20.75 35.52 5.18
N GLN A 718 -19.93 34.79 4.42
CA GLN A 718 -19.90 34.93 2.96
C GLN A 718 -21.28 34.65 2.36
N ALA A 719 -21.68 35.42 1.35
CA ALA A 719 -22.92 35.17 0.60
C ALA A 719 -22.79 33.96 -0.36
N ALA A 720 -21.57 33.65 -0.78
CA ALA A 720 -21.18 32.51 -1.59
C ALA A 720 -19.73 32.13 -1.30
N PRO A 721 -19.29 30.88 -1.56
CA PRO A 721 -17.93 30.47 -1.34
C PRO A 721 -16.89 31.43 -1.95
N GLY A 722 -15.95 31.92 -1.14
CA GLY A 722 -14.89 32.86 -1.53
C GLY A 722 -15.32 34.35 -1.61
N ASP A 723 -16.60 34.67 -1.41
CA ASP A 723 -17.07 36.06 -1.41
C ASP A 723 -16.87 36.77 -0.06
N TRP A 724 -15.61 37.08 0.21
CA TRP A 724 -15.27 37.88 1.39
C TRP A 724 -15.72 39.33 1.34
N THR A 725 -15.99 39.86 0.13
CA THR A 725 -16.46 41.25 -0.04
C THR A 725 -17.80 41.46 0.65
N SER A 726 -18.76 40.56 0.45
CA SER A 726 -20.09 40.65 1.10
C SER A 726 -19.97 40.66 2.64
N ALA A 727 -19.13 39.81 3.21
CA ALA A 727 -18.91 39.72 4.65
C ALA A 727 -18.25 41.01 5.20
N ILE A 728 -17.24 41.55 4.50
CA ILE A 728 -16.54 42.78 4.89
C ILE A 728 -17.44 44.01 4.78
N ASP A 729 -18.24 44.10 3.74
CA ASP A 729 -19.22 45.18 3.56
C ASP A 729 -20.29 45.15 4.66
N ALA A 730 -20.75 43.96 5.05
CA ALA A 730 -21.67 43.80 6.17
C ALA A 730 -21.04 44.26 7.51
N VAL A 731 -19.76 43.90 7.75
CA VAL A 731 -18.99 44.40 8.91
C VAL A 731 -18.91 45.93 8.88
N ARG A 732 -18.50 46.52 7.73
CA ARG A 732 -18.38 47.96 7.57
C ARG A 732 -19.72 48.71 7.82
N ALA A 733 -20.82 48.16 7.29
CA ALA A 733 -22.15 48.74 7.45
C ALA A 733 -22.58 48.84 8.92
N VAL A 734 -22.18 47.86 9.74
CA VAL A 734 -22.50 47.86 11.17
C VAL A 734 -21.50 48.69 11.98
N LEU A 735 -20.23 48.72 11.60
CA LEU A 735 -19.18 49.39 12.32
C LEU A 735 -19.20 50.92 12.12
N ALA A 736 -19.47 51.40 10.90
CA ALA A 736 -19.46 52.85 10.57
C ALA A 736 -20.35 53.74 11.44
N PRO A 737 -21.57 53.33 11.87
CA PRO A 737 -22.36 54.10 12.83
C PRO A 737 -21.77 54.16 14.23
N MET A 738 -20.98 53.17 14.64
CA MET A 738 -20.36 53.06 15.98
C MET A 738 -19.11 53.94 16.15
N THR A 739 -18.57 54.42 15.04
CA THR A 739 -17.34 55.21 14.96
C THR A 739 -17.57 56.69 14.69
N ARG A 740 -18.82 57.10 14.59
CA ARG A 740 -19.29 58.51 14.50
C ARG A 740 -19.65 59.00 15.91
#